data_66a53d7ad045e417530e9dbc66cde14b
#
_entry.id   66a53d7ad045e417530e9dbc66cde14b
#
_cell.length_a   1.000
_cell.length_b   1.000
_cell.length_c   1.000
_cell.angle_alpha   90.00
_cell.angle_beta   90.00
_cell.angle_gamma   90.00
#
_symmetry.space_group_name_H-M   'P 1'
#
loop_
_entity.id
_entity.type
_entity.pdbx_description
1 polymer ?
#
loop_
_entity_poly.entity_id
_entity_poly.type
_entity_poly.pdbx_seq_one_letter_code
_entity_poly.pdbx_strand_id
1 'polypeptide(L)'
;MTIDTATLHAKLKEFFGFDSFKAGQEKVIRHLTDGKNAFVLMPTGGGKSLCYQLPALVMEGTAIVISPLIALMKNQVDAIRGFVAGNDGIAHFLNSSLNKAQLTEVRNDLLSGATKLLYVAPESLTKAENVALLKEIKISFYAVDEAHCISEWGHDFRPEYRRIRNIIEEIGVAPIIALTATATPKVQSDIIKNLGMTDATVFKSSFNRPNLYYEIRDKSDPKRDIIKYIKQHPGRSGIIYCLSRKKVEELAELLNINGIKAAPYHAGLDAKTRAENQDKFLMEEIDVIVATIAFGMGIDKPDVRFVIHYDIPKSIEGYYQETGRAGRDGKVGECITFYSYKDIQKLEKFMQGKPIAEQEIGKQLLMETVAYAESNSCRRKLLLNYFGEEYHEENCGACDNCLHPKRQFDGREEMSMVIELIKTLPEHFKIEHLANILAGEVNSIIKSYRHDKLELFGAGKDHSARFWSAVIHQGMILHLIHKDIESYGLLSVTEKGMEFFENPYELMLTEDREFAEGEDDDDDVAGAPARGGGGGDEQLLAMLKDLRRDVAKKKNLQPWVIFGDPSLEDMSIMYPVTIDELKNCQGVGEGKARKFGKEFLALIEKYVEENEIERPDDFVMKSIVNKSVNKVFIIQSIDRKLPLEDISSSKGMDMEELLDEIEAIVYSGTRLNLDYYIEQTIDDDVVDEIFEYFRDEAESDSLAAAMEDLGSDYDELEVRLVRIKFLCEVAN
;
A
#
# COMPACT_ATOMS: atom_id res chain seq x y z
N MET A 1 -41.49 0.13 -26.07
CA MET A 1 -40.93 0.16 -27.45
C MET A 1 -39.53 -0.44 -27.38
N THR A 2 -39.27 -1.48 -28.09
CA THR A 2 -37.90 -2.02 -28.22
C THR A 2 -37.07 -1.02 -29.03
N ILE A 3 -36.01 -0.52 -28.46
CA ILE A 3 -35.08 0.41 -29.13
C ILE A 3 -34.19 -0.43 -30.03
N ASP A 4 -34.20 -0.15 -31.34
CA ASP A 4 -33.40 -0.92 -32.29
C ASP A 4 -31.90 -0.57 -32.19
N THR A 5 -31.06 -1.49 -32.70
CA THR A 5 -29.58 -1.36 -32.66
C THR A 5 -29.09 -0.12 -33.40
N ALA A 6 -29.72 0.23 -34.54
CA ALA A 6 -29.30 1.40 -35.33
C ALA A 6 -29.51 2.70 -34.54
N THR A 7 -30.64 2.78 -33.84
CA THR A 7 -30.95 3.92 -32.95
C THR A 7 -29.92 4.02 -31.81
N LEU A 8 -29.51 2.90 -31.19
CA LEU A 8 -28.51 2.91 -30.15
C LEU A 8 -27.14 3.41 -30.64
N HIS A 9 -26.69 2.97 -31.80
CA HIS A 9 -25.44 3.46 -32.41
C HIS A 9 -25.52 4.93 -32.82
N ALA A 10 -26.66 5.39 -33.35
CA ALA A 10 -26.86 6.79 -33.68
C ALA A 10 -26.82 7.67 -32.41
N LYS A 11 -27.47 7.24 -31.32
CA LYS A 11 -27.46 7.94 -30.05
C LYS A 11 -26.11 7.88 -29.32
N LEU A 12 -25.36 6.79 -29.45
CA LEU A 12 -23.97 6.69 -28.97
C LEU A 12 -23.10 7.78 -29.63
N LYS A 13 -23.22 7.90 -30.95
CA LYS A 13 -22.48 8.93 -31.70
C LYS A 13 -22.92 10.34 -31.35
N GLU A 14 -24.25 10.56 -31.27
CA GLU A 14 -24.84 11.85 -30.95
C GLU A 14 -24.43 12.38 -29.57
N PHE A 15 -24.58 11.54 -28.52
CA PHE A 15 -24.36 11.99 -27.15
C PHE A 15 -22.92 11.86 -26.69
N PHE A 16 -22.19 10.82 -27.11
CA PHE A 16 -20.86 10.52 -26.55
C PHE A 16 -19.74 10.64 -27.59
N GLY A 17 -20.05 10.87 -28.87
CA GLY A 17 -19.08 10.98 -29.94
C GLY A 17 -18.40 9.66 -30.34
N PHE A 18 -18.79 8.51 -29.78
CA PHE A 18 -18.18 7.22 -30.07
C PHE A 18 -18.80 6.57 -31.30
N ASP A 19 -17.96 6.01 -32.18
CA ASP A 19 -18.40 5.30 -33.39
C ASP A 19 -18.87 3.87 -33.14
N SER A 20 -18.41 3.24 -32.06
CA SER A 20 -18.73 1.87 -31.72
C SER A 20 -18.69 1.61 -30.21
N PHE A 21 -19.44 0.62 -29.77
CA PHE A 21 -19.39 0.11 -28.39
C PHE A 21 -18.10 -0.66 -28.13
N LYS A 22 -17.59 -0.59 -26.90
CA LYS A 22 -16.57 -1.54 -26.43
C LYS A 22 -17.21 -2.93 -26.28
N ALA A 23 -16.35 -3.97 -26.25
CA ALA A 23 -16.81 -5.35 -26.15
C ALA A 23 -17.81 -5.56 -24.99
N GLY A 24 -18.96 -6.12 -25.30
CA GLY A 24 -20.01 -6.45 -24.31
C GLY A 24 -21.00 -5.33 -23.98
N GLN A 25 -20.66 -4.03 -24.15
CA GLN A 25 -21.53 -2.91 -23.79
C GLN A 25 -22.89 -2.94 -24.52
N GLU A 26 -22.88 -3.16 -25.82
CA GLU A 26 -24.11 -3.19 -26.63
C GLU A 26 -25.10 -4.25 -26.13
N LYS A 27 -24.61 -5.44 -25.78
CA LYS A 27 -25.44 -6.54 -25.25
C LYS A 27 -26.12 -6.14 -23.93
N VAL A 28 -25.36 -5.50 -23.02
CA VAL A 28 -25.87 -5.02 -21.73
C VAL A 28 -26.94 -3.95 -21.95
N ILE A 29 -26.65 -2.95 -22.77
CA ILE A 29 -27.52 -1.82 -23.07
C ILE A 29 -28.85 -2.31 -23.65
N ARG A 30 -28.80 -3.19 -24.66
CA ARG A 30 -30.03 -3.79 -25.27
C ARG A 30 -30.84 -4.57 -24.25
N HIS A 31 -30.17 -5.39 -23.42
CA HIS A 31 -30.84 -6.18 -22.41
C HIS A 31 -31.60 -5.30 -21.39
N LEU A 32 -30.97 -4.20 -20.96
CA LEU A 32 -31.59 -3.24 -20.05
C LEU A 32 -32.74 -2.47 -20.72
N THR A 33 -32.56 -2.02 -21.97
CA THR A 33 -33.63 -1.32 -22.74
C THR A 33 -34.82 -2.22 -23.07
N ASP A 34 -34.62 -3.55 -23.09
CA ASP A 34 -35.70 -4.55 -23.17
C ASP A 34 -36.46 -4.75 -21.84
N GLY A 35 -36.10 -4.01 -20.79
CA GLY A 35 -36.77 -4.05 -19.48
C GLY A 35 -36.36 -5.23 -18.61
N LYS A 36 -35.17 -5.80 -18.78
CA LYS A 36 -34.67 -6.98 -18.06
C LYS A 36 -33.58 -6.62 -17.05
N ASN A 37 -33.51 -7.37 -15.96
CA ASN A 37 -32.49 -7.21 -14.94
C ASN A 37 -31.12 -7.67 -15.45
N ALA A 38 -30.07 -6.90 -15.17
CA ALA A 38 -28.69 -7.18 -15.58
C ALA A 38 -27.72 -7.11 -14.40
N PHE A 39 -26.84 -8.07 -14.27
CA PHE A 39 -25.65 -7.98 -13.41
C PHE A 39 -24.41 -7.86 -14.28
N VAL A 40 -23.66 -6.77 -14.10
CA VAL A 40 -22.54 -6.40 -14.99
C VAL A 40 -21.24 -6.40 -14.21
N LEU A 41 -20.34 -7.29 -14.61
CA LEU A 41 -19.00 -7.41 -14.06
C LEU A 41 -18.00 -6.97 -15.13
N MET A 42 -17.52 -5.75 -15.02
CA MET A 42 -16.57 -5.14 -15.95
C MET A 42 -15.40 -4.50 -15.21
N PRO A 43 -14.15 -4.68 -15.68
CA PRO A 43 -12.99 -4.07 -15.05
C PRO A 43 -13.08 -2.54 -15.03
N THR A 44 -12.28 -1.91 -14.18
CA THR A 44 -12.09 -0.46 -14.19
C THR A 44 -11.57 -0.01 -15.55
N GLY A 45 -12.15 1.07 -16.12
CA GLY A 45 -11.87 1.51 -17.48
C GLY A 45 -12.62 0.74 -18.60
N GLY A 46 -13.41 -0.29 -18.24
CA GLY A 46 -14.26 -1.03 -19.18
C GLY A 46 -15.47 -0.25 -19.72
N GLY A 47 -15.75 0.95 -19.16
CA GLY A 47 -16.86 1.79 -19.58
C GLY A 47 -18.21 1.39 -18.99
N LYS A 48 -18.22 0.95 -17.72
CA LYS A 48 -19.44 0.60 -16.96
C LYS A 48 -20.51 1.68 -17.00
N SER A 49 -20.12 2.95 -16.86
CA SER A 49 -21.06 4.08 -16.81
C SER A 49 -21.91 4.20 -18.05
N LEU A 50 -21.33 3.93 -19.24
CA LEU A 50 -22.08 3.98 -20.49
C LEU A 50 -23.22 2.96 -20.54
N CYS A 51 -23.08 1.81 -19.85
CA CYS A 51 -24.08 0.76 -19.80
C CYS A 51 -25.41 1.18 -19.15
N TYR A 52 -25.40 2.25 -18.34
CA TYR A 52 -26.64 2.84 -17.80
C TYR A 52 -26.89 4.27 -18.30
N GLN A 53 -25.86 5.04 -18.65
CA GLN A 53 -26.03 6.42 -19.12
C GLN A 53 -26.77 6.49 -20.46
N LEU A 54 -26.35 5.70 -21.45
CA LEU A 54 -27.04 5.69 -22.75
C LEU A 54 -28.48 5.18 -22.65
N PRO A 55 -28.80 4.06 -21.97
CA PRO A 55 -30.18 3.68 -21.72
C PRO A 55 -31.02 4.77 -21.08
N ALA A 56 -30.49 5.46 -20.05
CA ALA A 56 -31.21 6.54 -19.39
C ALA A 56 -31.61 7.69 -20.33
N LEU A 57 -30.75 8.03 -21.28
CA LEU A 57 -31.00 9.09 -22.26
C LEU A 57 -32.02 8.69 -23.32
N VAL A 58 -32.18 7.40 -23.65
CA VAL A 58 -33.06 6.92 -24.71
C VAL A 58 -34.39 6.35 -24.19
N MET A 59 -34.45 5.90 -22.94
CA MET A 59 -35.66 5.38 -22.33
C MET A 59 -36.55 6.50 -21.80
N GLU A 60 -37.84 6.20 -21.68
CA GLU A 60 -38.85 7.11 -21.07
C GLU A 60 -38.77 7.05 -19.54
N GLY A 61 -38.74 8.19 -18.87
CA GLY A 61 -38.62 8.31 -17.42
C GLY A 61 -37.23 8.70 -16.98
N THR A 62 -36.97 8.60 -15.68
CA THR A 62 -35.69 8.93 -15.02
C THR A 62 -35.04 7.66 -14.52
N ALA A 63 -33.79 7.47 -14.82
CA ALA A 63 -32.95 6.43 -14.23
C ALA A 63 -32.42 6.88 -12.85
N ILE A 64 -32.58 6.03 -11.85
CA ILE A 64 -32.06 6.27 -10.50
C ILE A 64 -30.72 5.54 -10.36
N VAL A 65 -29.62 6.30 -10.26
CA VAL A 65 -28.26 5.76 -10.13
C VAL A 65 -27.83 5.84 -8.67
N ILE A 66 -27.75 4.70 -8.02
CA ILE A 66 -27.33 4.59 -6.62
C ILE A 66 -25.81 4.43 -6.60
N SER A 67 -25.11 5.40 -6.00
CA SER A 67 -23.65 5.46 -5.98
C SER A 67 -23.14 5.82 -4.57
N PRO A 68 -21.99 5.26 -4.12
CA PRO A 68 -21.54 5.43 -2.73
C PRO A 68 -20.83 6.75 -2.45
N LEU A 69 -20.46 7.53 -3.47
CA LEU A 69 -19.56 8.69 -3.31
C LEU A 69 -20.08 9.97 -3.95
N ILE A 70 -20.18 11.01 -3.13
CA ILE A 70 -20.65 12.35 -3.53
C ILE A 70 -19.78 12.95 -4.65
N ALA A 71 -18.45 12.84 -4.54
CA ALA A 71 -17.54 13.37 -5.54
C ALA A 71 -17.68 12.68 -6.91
N LEU A 72 -17.88 11.34 -6.90
CA LEU A 72 -18.14 10.58 -8.12
C LEU A 72 -19.44 11.02 -8.80
N MET A 73 -20.50 11.20 -8.02
CA MET A 73 -21.80 11.66 -8.56
C MET A 73 -21.67 12.99 -9.27
N LYS A 74 -20.98 13.97 -8.65
CA LYS A 74 -20.75 15.29 -9.24
C LYS A 74 -20.03 15.18 -10.57
N ASN A 75 -18.91 14.44 -10.61
CA ASN A 75 -18.13 14.26 -11.84
C ASN A 75 -18.95 13.61 -12.96
N GLN A 76 -19.77 12.60 -12.62
CA GLN A 76 -20.65 11.93 -13.59
C GLN A 76 -21.74 12.88 -14.12
N VAL A 77 -22.35 13.68 -13.27
CA VAL A 77 -23.35 14.69 -13.66
C VAL A 77 -22.73 15.75 -14.56
N ASP A 78 -21.57 16.29 -14.16
CA ASP A 78 -20.87 17.31 -14.95
C ASP A 78 -20.46 16.78 -16.33
N ALA A 79 -19.99 15.51 -16.40
CA ALA A 79 -19.66 14.86 -17.67
C ALA A 79 -20.91 14.69 -18.57
N ILE A 80 -22.04 14.22 -18.04
CA ILE A 80 -23.28 14.07 -18.82
C ILE A 80 -23.79 15.42 -19.33
N ARG A 81 -23.79 16.46 -18.51
CA ARG A 81 -24.16 17.81 -18.91
C ARG A 81 -23.24 18.34 -20.01
N GLY A 82 -21.96 18.02 -19.96
CA GLY A 82 -20.99 18.37 -21.02
C GLY A 82 -21.24 17.65 -22.35
N PHE A 83 -21.70 16.40 -22.29
CA PHE A 83 -22.04 15.63 -23.52
C PHE A 83 -23.36 16.10 -24.16
N VAL A 84 -24.35 16.51 -23.37
CA VAL A 84 -25.66 16.97 -23.85
C VAL A 84 -25.77 18.49 -23.72
N ALA A 85 -25.10 19.17 -24.62
CA ALA A 85 -25.03 20.63 -24.61
C ALA A 85 -26.43 21.31 -24.57
N GLY A 86 -26.59 22.26 -23.67
CA GLY A 86 -27.80 23.11 -23.57
C GLY A 86 -28.94 22.56 -22.72
N ASN A 87 -28.74 21.48 -21.94
CA ASN A 87 -29.75 20.95 -21.03
C ASN A 87 -29.14 20.56 -19.66
N ASP A 88 -28.93 21.53 -18.80
CA ASP A 88 -28.38 21.31 -17.45
C ASP A 88 -29.30 20.46 -16.56
N GLY A 89 -30.60 20.45 -16.83
CA GLY A 89 -31.62 19.66 -16.10
C GLY A 89 -31.58 18.16 -16.43
N ILE A 90 -30.81 17.73 -17.44
CA ILE A 90 -30.81 16.32 -17.90
C ILE A 90 -30.25 15.33 -16.85
N ALA A 91 -29.35 15.79 -16.01
CA ALA A 91 -28.74 14.98 -14.94
C ALA A 91 -28.58 15.80 -13.66
N HIS A 92 -28.97 15.21 -12.54
CA HIS A 92 -28.83 15.78 -11.21
C HIS A 92 -28.26 14.76 -10.23
N PHE A 93 -27.77 15.26 -9.09
CA PHE A 93 -27.46 14.40 -7.95
C PHE A 93 -28.29 14.84 -6.73
N LEU A 94 -28.59 13.90 -5.84
CA LEU A 94 -29.34 14.12 -4.61
C LEU A 94 -28.53 13.58 -3.42
N ASN A 95 -27.92 14.49 -2.67
CA ASN A 95 -27.13 14.18 -1.49
C ASN A 95 -27.17 15.30 -0.45
N SER A 96 -26.43 15.16 0.65
CA SER A 96 -26.42 16.10 1.78
C SER A 96 -25.71 17.45 1.50
N SER A 97 -25.06 17.61 0.36
CA SER A 97 -24.32 18.84 0.03
C SER A 97 -25.18 19.92 -0.64
N LEU A 98 -26.40 19.57 -1.09
CA LEU A 98 -27.30 20.50 -1.79
C LEU A 98 -27.95 21.48 -0.84
N ASN A 99 -28.00 22.74 -1.25
CA ASN A 99 -28.79 23.78 -0.56
C ASN A 99 -30.28 23.73 -0.98
N LYS A 100 -31.15 24.50 -0.27
CA LYS A 100 -32.58 24.49 -0.51
C LYS A 100 -32.97 24.91 -1.93
N ALA A 101 -32.29 25.87 -2.54
CA ALA A 101 -32.59 26.34 -3.90
C ALA A 101 -32.27 25.22 -4.92
N GLN A 102 -31.12 24.57 -4.78
CA GLN A 102 -30.74 23.43 -5.61
C GLN A 102 -31.68 22.25 -5.47
N LEU A 103 -32.12 21.94 -4.25
CA LEU A 103 -33.14 20.89 -4.01
C LEU A 103 -34.48 21.20 -4.71
N THR A 104 -34.88 22.48 -4.74
CA THR A 104 -36.11 22.89 -5.42
C THR A 104 -35.95 22.76 -6.94
N GLU A 105 -34.83 23.13 -7.49
CA GLU A 105 -34.50 22.96 -8.92
C GLU A 105 -34.57 21.48 -9.31
N VAL A 106 -33.85 20.62 -8.59
CA VAL A 106 -33.84 19.16 -8.81
C VAL A 106 -35.26 18.59 -8.79
N ARG A 107 -36.07 19.01 -7.81
CA ARG A 107 -37.47 18.58 -7.71
C ARG A 107 -38.31 19.00 -8.92
N ASN A 108 -38.20 20.24 -9.36
CA ASN A 108 -38.94 20.77 -10.50
C ASN A 108 -38.58 20.02 -11.79
N ASP A 109 -37.29 19.79 -12.02
CA ASP A 109 -36.80 19.09 -13.21
C ASP A 109 -37.20 17.61 -13.23
N LEU A 110 -37.22 16.95 -12.05
CA LEU A 110 -37.75 15.60 -11.91
C LEU A 110 -39.23 15.50 -12.24
N LEU A 111 -40.05 16.40 -11.67
CA LEU A 111 -41.51 16.41 -11.87
C LEU A 111 -41.87 16.81 -13.29
N SER A 112 -41.12 17.66 -13.95
CA SER A 112 -41.30 18.02 -15.36
C SER A 112 -40.88 16.93 -16.35
N GLY A 113 -40.11 15.92 -15.88
CA GLY A 113 -39.55 14.88 -16.73
C GLY A 113 -38.30 15.30 -17.55
N ALA A 114 -37.70 16.46 -17.23
CA ALA A 114 -36.47 16.94 -17.83
C ALA A 114 -35.28 16.08 -17.42
N THR A 115 -35.27 15.59 -16.18
CA THR A 115 -34.18 14.77 -15.65
C THR A 115 -34.23 13.34 -16.15
N LYS A 116 -33.16 12.91 -16.84
CA LYS A 116 -32.98 11.53 -17.32
C LYS A 116 -32.15 10.68 -16.37
N LEU A 117 -31.21 11.28 -15.64
CA LEU A 117 -30.32 10.61 -14.70
C LEU A 117 -30.38 11.34 -13.33
N LEU A 118 -30.75 10.63 -12.30
CA LEU A 118 -30.64 11.10 -10.92
C LEU A 118 -29.66 10.23 -10.15
N TYR A 119 -28.52 10.79 -9.77
CA TYR A 119 -27.55 10.12 -8.90
C TYR A 119 -27.92 10.35 -7.44
N VAL A 120 -28.00 9.27 -6.66
CA VAL A 120 -28.46 9.32 -5.28
C VAL A 120 -27.53 8.51 -4.38
N ALA A 121 -27.16 9.11 -3.24
CA ALA A 121 -26.46 8.37 -2.19
C ALA A 121 -27.44 7.41 -1.47
N PRO A 122 -27.01 6.20 -1.07
CA PRO A 122 -27.88 5.24 -0.37
C PRO A 122 -28.57 5.84 0.87
N GLU A 123 -27.85 6.65 1.65
CA GLU A 123 -28.36 7.33 2.84
C GLU A 123 -29.43 8.37 2.50
N SER A 124 -29.36 8.94 1.31
CA SER A 124 -30.40 9.91 0.84
C SER A 124 -31.66 9.20 0.37
N LEU A 125 -31.55 7.98 -0.17
CA LEU A 125 -32.71 7.17 -0.53
C LEU A 125 -33.59 6.77 0.67
N THR A 126 -33.01 6.68 1.87
CA THR A 126 -33.75 6.29 3.08
C THR A 126 -34.60 7.41 3.65
N LYS A 127 -34.48 8.66 3.17
CA LYS A 127 -35.24 9.81 3.65
C LYS A 127 -36.65 9.77 3.08
N ALA A 128 -37.66 9.84 3.96
CA ALA A 128 -39.07 9.77 3.59
C ALA A 128 -39.48 10.81 2.53
N GLU A 129 -38.92 12.02 2.59
CA GLU A 129 -39.19 13.10 1.63
C GLU A 129 -38.68 12.74 0.21
N ASN A 130 -37.54 12.06 0.11
CA ASN A 130 -36.98 11.63 -1.17
C ASN A 130 -37.77 10.44 -1.73
N VAL A 131 -38.14 9.48 -0.88
CA VAL A 131 -38.97 8.35 -1.29
C VAL A 131 -40.35 8.88 -1.80
N ALA A 132 -40.96 9.84 -1.12
CA ALA A 132 -42.23 10.44 -1.55
C ALA A 132 -42.08 11.11 -2.93
N LEU A 133 -41.03 11.90 -3.15
CA LEU A 133 -40.74 12.54 -4.45
C LEU A 133 -40.55 11.50 -5.57
N LEU A 134 -39.79 10.42 -5.31
CA LEU A 134 -39.52 9.40 -6.31
C LEU A 134 -40.76 8.56 -6.69
N LYS A 135 -41.74 8.48 -5.81
CA LYS A 135 -43.06 7.86 -6.11
C LYS A 135 -43.88 8.68 -7.10
N GLU A 136 -43.63 9.99 -7.24
CA GLU A 136 -44.40 10.89 -8.11
C GLU A 136 -43.90 10.89 -9.55
N ILE A 137 -42.73 10.28 -9.85
CA ILE A 137 -42.10 10.29 -11.16
C ILE A 137 -42.09 8.90 -11.81
N LYS A 138 -42.00 8.88 -13.14
CA LYS A 138 -41.77 7.62 -13.89
C LYS A 138 -40.32 7.23 -13.82
N ILE A 139 -40.01 6.06 -13.24
CA ILE A 139 -38.67 5.48 -13.18
C ILE A 139 -38.47 4.57 -14.36
N SER A 140 -37.36 4.78 -15.11
CA SER A 140 -36.97 3.93 -16.22
C SER A 140 -36.32 2.63 -15.77
N PHE A 141 -35.39 2.74 -14.84
CA PHE A 141 -34.65 1.62 -14.19
C PHE A 141 -33.85 2.13 -12.98
N TYR A 142 -33.34 1.20 -12.18
CA TYR A 142 -32.38 1.47 -11.12
C TYR A 142 -31.00 0.96 -11.55
N ALA A 143 -29.97 1.79 -11.42
CA ALA A 143 -28.58 1.40 -11.57
C ALA A 143 -27.90 1.39 -10.20
N VAL A 144 -27.43 0.24 -9.74
CA VAL A 144 -26.67 0.10 -8.50
C VAL A 144 -25.18 0.03 -8.87
N ASP A 145 -24.54 1.19 -8.77
CA ASP A 145 -23.09 1.29 -9.03
C ASP A 145 -22.30 0.86 -7.81
N GLU A 146 -21.08 0.34 -8.04
CA GLU A 146 -20.24 -0.29 -7.01
C GLU A 146 -21.01 -1.31 -6.16
N ALA A 147 -21.77 -2.18 -6.83
CA ALA A 147 -22.69 -3.12 -6.20
C ALA A 147 -21.99 -4.07 -5.20
N HIS A 148 -20.65 -4.23 -5.26
CA HIS A 148 -19.90 -4.99 -4.28
C HIS A 148 -20.05 -4.45 -2.84
N CYS A 149 -20.43 -3.18 -2.68
CA CYS A 149 -20.73 -2.58 -1.36
C CYS A 149 -21.90 -3.25 -0.62
N ILE A 150 -22.73 -4.06 -1.29
CA ILE A 150 -23.83 -4.84 -0.68
C ILE A 150 -23.28 -5.96 0.20
N SER A 151 -22.15 -6.56 -0.19
CA SER A 151 -21.63 -7.80 0.38
C SER A 151 -20.70 -7.55 1.57
N GLU A 152 -20.95 -8.24 2.67
CA GLU A 152 -20.02 -8.26 3.83
C GLU A 152 -18.67 -8.91 3.48
N TRP A 153 -18.62 -9.68 2.42
CA TRP A 153 -17.41 -10.31 1.87
C TRP A 153 -16.70 -9.39 0.87
N GLY A 154 -17.29 -8.24 0.54
CA GLY A 154 -16.66 -7.22 -0.29
C GLY A 154 -15.67 -6.37 0.51
N HIS A 155 -14.68 -5.84 -0.18
CA HIS A 155 -13.62 -5.02 0.43
C HIS A 155 -14.09 -3.63 0.93
N ASP A 156 -15.28 -3.16 0.51
CA ASP A 156 -15.92 -1.89 0.92
C ASP A 156 -17.41 -2.10 1.25
N PHE A 157 -17.68 -2.92 2.25
CA PHE A 157 -19.03 -3.18 2.70
C PHE A 157 -19.70 -1.92 3.28
N ARG A 158 -20.95 -1.67 2.86
CA ARG A 158 -21.79 -0.55 3.33
C ARG A 158 -23.18 -1.04 3.71
N PRO A 159 -23.54 -1.02 5.00
CA PRO A 159 -24.83 -1.52 5.48
C PRO A 159 -26.04 -0.88 4.79
N GLU A 160 -25.93 0.37 4.35
CA GLU A 160 -26.99 1.11 3.67
C GLU A 160 -27.38 0.46 2.32
N TYR A 161 -26.42 -0.18 1.65
CA TYR A 161 -26.69 -0.87 0.39
C TYR A 161 -27.61 -2.08 0.54
N ARG A 162 -27.67 -2.72 1.70
CA ARG A 162 -28.59 -3.83 1.97
C ARG A 162 -30.06 -3.40 2.05
N ARG A 163 -30.30 -2.12 2.24
CA ARG A 163 -31.66 -1.55 2.29
C ARG A 163 -32.21 -1.20 0.92
N ILE A 164 -31.38 -1.18 -0.14
CA ILE A 164 -31.73 -0.74 -1.49
C ILE A 164 -32.94 -1.52 -2.02
N ARG A 165 -32.97 -2.83 -1.85
CA ARG A 165 -34.08 -3.68 -2.33
C ARG A 165 -35.43 -3.24 -1.74
N ASN A 166 -35.49 -3.09 -0.42
CA ASN A 166 -36.73 -2.67 0.27
C ASN A 166 -37.21 -1.27 -0.18
N ILE A 167 -36.24 -0.38 -0.43
CA ILE A 167 -36.57 0.98 -0.89
C ILE A 167 -37.08 0.97 -2.34
N ILE A 168 -36.50 0.15 -3.22
CA ILE A 168 -36.99 -0.04 -4.59
C ILE A 168 -38.45 -0.56 -4.57
N GLU A 169 -38.74 -1.54 -3.73
CA GLU A 169 -40.12 -2.07 -3.56
C GLU A 169 -41.10 -1.02 -3.05
N GLU A 170 -40.65 -0.12 -2.20
CA GLU A 170 -41.45 0.98 -1.68
C GLU A 170 -41.71 2.08 -2.72
N ILE A 171 -40.72 2.47 -3.51
CA ILE A 171 -40.82 3.54 -4.53
C ILE A 171 -41.62 3.04 -5.73
N GLY A 172 -41.26 1.88 -6.28
CA GLY A 172 -41.87 1.27 -7.46
C GLY A 172 -40.91 0.37 -8.19
N VAL A 173 -41.36 -0.81 -8.57
CA VAL A 173 -40.55 -1.83 -9.25
C VAL A 173 -40.25 -1.40 -10.68
N ALA A 174 -38.96 -1.41 -11.03
CA ALA A 174 -38.44 -1.19 -12.36
C ALA A 174 -37.21 -2.10 -12.57
N PRO A 175 -36.72 -2.28 -13.82
CA PRO A 175 -35.50 -3.08 -14.06
C PRO A 175 -34.33 -2.60 -13.21
N ILE A 176 -33.47 -3.53 -12.81
CA ILE A 176 -32.26 -3.23 -12.04
C ILE A 176 -31.03 -3.63 -12.85
N ILE A 177 -30.09 -2.73 -13.00
CA ILE A 177 -28.73 -3.02 -13.43
C ILE A 177 -27.78 -2.83 -12.27
N ALA A 178 -27.12 -3.91 -11.84
CA ALA A 178 -26.06 -3.86 -10.81
C ALA A 178 -24.71 -3.96 -11.48
N LEU A 179 -23.79 -3.02 -11.15
CA LEU A 179 -22.49 -2.93 -11.80
C LEU A 179 -21.39 -2.92 -10.75
N THR A 180 -20.31 -3.64 -11.04
CA THR A 180 -19.07 -3.57 -10.23
C THR A 180 -17.85 -3.93 -11.08
N ALA A 181 -16.68 -3.46 -10.63
CA ALA A 181 -15.39 -3.84 -11.21
C ALA A 181 -14.78 -5.06 -10.53
N THR A 182 -15.15 -5.33 -9.29
CA THR A 182 -14.50 -6.29 -8.40
C THR A 182 -15.57 -7.10 -7.68
N ALA A 183 -15.73 -8.36 -8.03
CA ALA A 183 -16.59 -9.28 -7.30
C ALA A 183 -16.13 -10.72 -7.53
N THR A 184 -15.71 -11.38 -6.46
CA THR A 184 -15.49 -12.82 -6.45
C THR A 184 -16.82 -13.56 -6.66
N PRO A 185 -16.85 -14.85 -7.04
CA PRO A 185 -18.10 -15.60 -7.22
C PRO A 185 -19.04 -15.51 -6.03
N LYS A 186 -18.50 -15.52 -4.81
CA LYS A 186 -19.27 -15.35 -3.57
C LYS A 186 -19.96 -13.98 -3.48
N VAL A 187 -19.20 -12.91 -3.75
CA VAL A 187 -19.73 -11.54 -3.76
C VAL A 187 -20.81 -11.38 -4.84
N GLN A 188 -20.61 -11.98 -6.03
CA GLN A 188 -21.60 -11.97 -7.11
C GLN A 188 -22.93 -12.60 -6.67
N SER A 189 -22.86 -13.78 -6.04
CA SER A 189 -24.03 -14.48 -5.51
C SER A 189 -24.76 -13.65 -4.44
N ASP A 190 -24.01 -13.02 -3.55
CA ASP A 190 -24.55 -12.18 -2.47
C ASP A 190 -25.26 -10.91 -3.01
N ILE A 191 -24.68 -10.26 -4.04
CA ILE A 191 -25.29 -9.12 -4.72
C ILE A 191 -26.64 -9.50 -5.33
N ILE A 192 -26.66 -10.59 -6.13
CA ILE A 192 -27.87 -11.07 -6.81
C ILE A 192 -28.97 -11.39 -5.79
N LYS A 193 -28.63 -12.07 -4.71
CA LYS A 193 -29.55 -12.42 -3.63
C LYS A 193 -30.11 -11.19 -2.90
N ASN A 194 -29.25 -10.27 -2.49
CA ASN A 194 -29.67 -9.10 -1.71
C ASN A 194 -30.51 -8.10 -2.53
N LEU A 195 -30.25 -7.98 -3.84
CA LEU A 195 -31.07 -7.17 -4.75
C LEU A 195 -32.33 -7.90 -5.26
N GLY A 196 -32.49 -9.18 -4.94
CA GLY A 196 -33.62 -9.99 -5.44
C GLY A 196 -33.61 -10.17 -6.96
N MET A 197 -32.43 -10.23 -7.57
CA MET A 197 -32.22 -10.29 -9.03
C MET A 197 -31.93 -11.74 -9.50
N THR A 198 -32.67 -12.71 -8.99
CA THR A 198 -32.45 -14.14 -9.32
C THR A 198 -32.67 -14.48 -10.79
N ASP A 199 -33.40 -13.63 -11.53
CA ASP A 199 -33.67 -13.70 -12.96
C ASP A 199 -32.67 -12.89 -13.82
N ALA A 200 -31.71 -12.19 -13.20
CA ALA A 200 -30.79 -11.32 -13.91
C ALA A 200 -29.85 -12.10 -14.83
N THR A 201 -29.65 -11.55 -16.01
CA THR A 201 -28.56 -12.03 -16.90
C THR A 201 -27.23 -11.46 -16.41
N VAL A 202 -26.26 -12.35 -16.25
CA VAL A 202 -24.90 -11.99 -15.82
C VAL A 202 -24.03 -11.73 -17.04
N PHE A 203 -23.52 -10.50 -17.15
CA PHE A 203 -22.57 -10.08 -18.17
C PHE A 203 -21.18 -9.96 -17.55
N LYS A 204 -20.26 -10.84 -17.93
CA LYS A 204 -18.87 -10.81 -17.44
C LYS A 204 -17.95 -10.39 -18.58
N SER A 205 -17.15 -9.36 -18.32
CA SER A 205 -15.98 -9.05 -19.13
C SER A 205 -14.75 -9.62 -18.45
N SER A 206 -13.72 -9.94 -19.24
CA SER A 206 -12.45 -10.39 -18.69
C SER A 206 -11.84 -9.36 -17.73
N PHE A 207 -11.29 -9.82 -16.62
CA PHE A 207 -10.49 -9.04 -15.70
C PHE A 207 -9.08 -8.76 -16.24
N ASN A 208 -8.71 -9.40 -17.34
CA ASN A 208 -7.38 -9.22 -17.91
C ASN A 208 -7.16 -7.79 -18.43
N ARG A 209 -6.09 -7.19 -17.97
CA ARG A 209 -5.60 -5.88 -18.43
C ARG A 209 -4.21 -6.09 -19.06
N PRO A 210 -4.14 -6.50 -20.34
CA PRO A 210 -2.88 -6.90 -20.98
C PRO A 210 -1.86 -5.76 -21.05
N ASN A 211 -2.32 -4.51 -20.99
CA ASN A 211 -1.48 -3.31 -21.01
C ASN A 211 -0.88 -2.93 -19.66
N LEU A 212 -1.18 -3.67 -18.57
CA LEU A 212 -0.59 -3.39 -17.26
C LEU A 212 0.58 -4.33 -16.99
N TYR A 213 1.69 -3.75 -16.54
CA TYR A 213 2.83 -4.44 -15.98
C TYR A 213 2.68 -4.52 -14.46
N TYR A 214 2.98 -5.67 -13.85
CA TYR A 214 2.87 -5.89 -12.41
C TYR A 214 4.22 -6.30 -11.82
N GLU A 215 4.63 -5.63 -10.75
CA GLU A 215 5.90 -5.88 -10.07
C GLU A 215 5.75 -5.75 -8.55
N ILE A 216 6.36 -6.69 -7.82
CA ILE A 216 6.51 -6.61 -6.37
C ILE A 216 8.00 -6.43 -6.05
N ARG A 217 8.32 -5.35 -5.35
CA ARG A 217 9.68 -5.01 -4.90
C ARG A 217 9.82 -5.19 -3.41
N ASP A 218 11.03 -5.52 -2.98
CA ASP A 218 11.41 -5.46 -1.58
C ASP A 218 11.36 -4.01 -1.06
N LYS A 219 10.87 -3.83 0.17
CA LYS A 219 10.70 -2.52 0.79
C LYS A 219 11.94 -2.14 1.64
N SER A 220 13.13 -2.22 1.04
CA SER A 220 14.38 -1.83 1.70
C SER A 220 14.59 -0.31 1.73
N ASP A 221 14.49 0.37 0.58
CA ASP A 221 14.53 1.84 0.47
C ASP A 221 13.49 2.35 -0.54
N PRO A 222 12.20 2.25 -0.20
CA PRO A 222 11.12 2.59 -1.13
C PRO A 222 11.10 4.06 -1.53
N LYS A 223 11.57 4.98 -0.65
CA LYS A 223 11.61 6.42 -0.95
C LYS A 223 12.57 6.71 -2.10
N ARG A 224 13.78 6.15 -2.03
CA ARG A 224 14.82 6.27 -3.06
C ARG A 224 14.38 5.64 -4.37
N ASP A 225 13.85 4.44 -4.32
CA ASP A 225 13.39 3.71 -5.51
C ASP A 225 12.26 4.43 -6.23
N ILE A 226 11.30 5.02 -5.50
CA ILE A 226 10.21 5.81 -6.07
C ILE A 226 10.76 7.06 -6.78
N ILE A 227 11.62 7.83 -6.12
CA ILE A 227 12.20 9.04 -6.71
C ILE A 227 13.04 8.69 -7.94
N LYS A 228 13.85 7.64 -7.87
CA LYS A 228 14.65 7.15 -8.99
C LYS A 228 13.75 6.77 -10.17
N TYR A 229 12.73 5.94 -9.91
CA TYR A 229 11.76 5.53 -10.93
C TYR A 229 11.09 6.72 -11.62
N ILE A 230 10.59 7.70 -10.86
CA ILE A 230 9.90 8.86 -11.46
C ILE A 230 10.88 9.72 -12.27
N LYS A 231 12.11 9.94 -11.78
CA LYS A 231 13.13 10.72 -12.53
C LYS A 231 13.60 10.03 -13.80
N GLN A 232 13.60 8.70 -13.85
CA GLN A 232 13.88 7.94 -15.07
C GLN A 232 12.74 8.01 -16.08
N HIS A 233 11.53 8.44 -15.66
CA HIS A 233 10.35 8.52 -16.49
C HIS A 233 9.69 9.93 -16.43
N PRO A 234 10.38 10.99 -16.84
CA PRO A 234 9.90 12.35 -16.71
C PRO A 234 8.60 12.59 -17.49
N GLY A 235 7.71 13.42 -16.93
CA GLY A 235 6.44 13.78 -17.57
C GLY A 235 5.36 12.69 -17.54
N ARG A 236 5.56 11.59 -16.80
CA ARG A 236 4.52 10.57 -16.61
C ARG A 236 3.66 10.89 -15.39
N SER A 237 2.34 10.86 -15.57
CA SER A 237 1.39 11.00 -14.46
C SER A 237 1.30 9.70 -13.66
N GLY A 238 1.27 9.79 -12.34
CA GLY A 238 1.19 8.63 -11.47
C GLY A 238 0.47 8.84 -10.14
N ILE A 239 0.13 7.72 -9.51
CA ILE A 239 -0.53 7.68 -8.20
C ILE A 239 0.33 6.81 -7.27
N ILE A 240 0.58 7.30 -6.05
CA ILE A 240 1.29 6.55 -5.01
C ILE A 240 0.37 6.36 -3.83
N TYR A 241 0.11 5.12 -3.45
CA TYR A 241 -0.74 4.76 -2.32
C TYR A 241 0.08 4.47 -1.07
N CYS A 242 -0.31 5.09 0.06
CA CYS A 242 0.25 4.85 1.39
C CYS A 242 -0.86 4.54 2.39
N LEU A 243 -0.56 3.78 3.45
CA LEU A 243 -1.52 3.42 4.50
C LEU A 243 -1.86 4.60 5.42
N SER A 244 -0.90 5.46 5.76
CA SER A 244 -1.09 6.53 6.73
C SER A 244 -1.11 7.92 6.10
N ARG A 245 -1.89 8.84 6.71
CA ARG A 245 -1.98 10.25 6.29
C ARG A 245 -0.64 10.96 6.42
N LYS A 246 0.08 10.73 7.53
CA LYS A 246 1.42 11.27 7.79
C LYS A 246 2.38 10.90 6.67
N LYS A 247 2.44 9.61 6.30
CA LYS A 247 3.31 9.12 5.21
C LYS A 247 2.95 9.74 3.86
N VAL A 248 1.67 9.99 3.58
CA VAL A 248 1.21 10.68 2.37
C VAL A 248 1.78 12.09 2.29
N GLU A 249 1.70 12.86 3.38
CA GLU A 249 2.21 14.25 3.44
C GLU A 249 3.74 14.27 3.32
N GLU A 250 4.44 13.43 4.09
CA GLU A 250 5.90 13.31 4.06
C GLU A 250 6.43 12.93 2.67
N LEU A 251 5.82 11.93 2.02
CA LEU A 251 6.28 11.49 0.71
C LEU A 251 5.98 12.53 -0.37
N ALA A 252 4.83 13.23 -0.32
CA ALA A 252 4.52 14.31 -1.25
C ALA A 252 5.53 15.48 -1.10
N GLU A 253 5.89 15.84 0.14
CA GLU A 253 6.91 16.86 0.41
C GLU A 253 8.29 16.41 -0.10
N LEU A 254 8.68 15.16 0.18
CA LEU A 254 9.94 14.59 -0.30
C LEU A 254 10.05 14.63 -1.83
N LEU A 255 8.98 14.28 -2.55
CA LEU A 255 8.93 14.34 -4.01
C LEU A 255 9.13 15.77 -4.51
N ASN A 256 8.45 16.75 -3.90
CA ASN A 256 8.57 18.17 -4.29
C ASN A 256 9.99 18.73 -4.07
N ILE A 257 10.63 18.38 -2.95
CA ILE A 257 12.02 18.78 -2.67
C ILE A 257 12.98 18.20 -3.72
N ASN A 258 12.67 17.01 -4.24
CA ASN A 258 13.44 16.35 -5.29
C ASN A 258 13.04 16.81 -6.72
N GLY A 259 12.23 17.87 -6.86
CA GLY A 259 11.85 18.47 -8.14
C GLY A 259 10.74 17.72 -8.88
N ILE A 260 10.01 16.83 -8.21
CA ILE A 260 8.85 16.11 -8.74
C ILE A 260 7.60 16.84 -8.25
N LYS A 261 6.75 17.31 -9.16
CA LYS A 261 5.50 18.01 -8.81
C LYS A 261 4.48 17.01 -8.23
N ALA A 262 4.32 17.01 -6.91
CA ALA A 262 3.42 16.11 -6.21
C ALA A 262 2.49 16.85 -5.26
N ALA A 263 1.29 16.27 -5.02
CA ALA A 263 0.36 16.77 -4.01
C ALA A 263 -0.20 15.61 -3.16
N PRO A 264 -0.45 15.84 -1.86
CA PRO A 264 -1.05 14.87 -0.97
C PRO A 264 -2.57 14.79 -1.17
N TYR A 265 -3.17 13.60 -0.94
CA TYR A 265 -4.61 13.42 -0.95
C TYR A 265 -5.06 12.38 0.10
N HIS A 266 -5.77 12.81 1.12
CA HIS A 266 -6.35 11.93 2.15
C HIS A 266 -7.56 12.57 2.85
N ALA A 267 -8.36 11.77 3.53
CA ALA A 267 -9.59 12.22 4.17
C ALA A 267 -9.40 13.25 5.30
N GLY A 268 -8.18 13.43 5.81
CA GLY A 268 -7.86 14.44 6.81
C GLY A 268 -7.69 15.85 6.26
N LEU A 269 -7.49 16.01 4.95
CA LEU A 269 -7.46 17.32 4.30
C LEU A 269 -8.89 17.89 4.22
N ASP A 270 -9.00 19.20 4.27
CA ASP A 270 -10.29 19.88 4.03
C ASP A 270 -10.81 19.64 2.61
N ALA A 271 -12.12 19.81 2.42
CA ALA A 271 -12.76 19.49 1.15
C ALA A 271 -12.26 20.36 -0.02
N LYS A 272 -11.86 21.61 0.26
CA LYS A 272 -11.37 22.54 -0.75
C LYS A 272 -9.97 22.13 -1.24
N THR A 273 -9.05 21.87 -0.31
CA THR A 273 -7.69 21.39 -0.64
C THR A 273 -7.74 20.07 -1.41
N ARG A 274 -8.62 19.13 -1.04
CA ARG A 274 -8.81 17.89 -1.78
C ARG A 274 -9.26 18.13 -3.22
N ALA A 275 -10.26 18.99 -3.41
CA ALA A 275 -10.74 19.35 -4.75
C ALA A 275 -9.65 20.01 -5.58
N GLU A 276 -8.93 21.00 -5.02
CA GLU A 276 -7.84 21.70 -5.69
C GLU A 276 -6.69 20.75 -6.10
N ASN A 277 -6.26 19.84 -5.22
CA ASN A 277 -5.20 18.88 -5.54
C ASN A 277 -5.64 17.88 -6.62
N GLN A 278 -6.90 17.46 -6.59
CA GLN A 278 -7.48 16.61 -7.63
C GLN A 278 -7.53 17.36 -8.99
N ASP A 279 -8.01 18.59 -8.99
CA ASP A 279 -8.10 19.41 -10.20
C ASP A 279 -6.71 19.66 -10.80
N LYS A 280 -5.70 20.00 -9.98
CA LYS A 280 -4.30 20.15 -10.43
C LYS A 280 -3.77 18.88 -11.09
N PHE A 281 -4.11 17.71 -10.56
CA PHE A 281 -3.70 16.44 -11.16
C PHE A 281 -4.41 16.17 -12.50
N LEU A 282 -5.71 16.44 -12.57
CA LEU A 282 -6.48 16.29 -13.81
C LEU A 282 -6.05 17.26 -14.90
N MET A 283 -5.67 18.50 -14.52
CA MET A 283 -5.20 19.55 -15.42
C MET A 283 -3.69 19.49 -15.73
N GLU A 284 -3.01 18.44 -15.28
CA GLU A 284 -1.58 18.20 -15.52
C GLU A 284 -0.64 19.27 -14.93
N GLU A 285 -1.11 20.01 -13.93
CA GLU A 285 -0.29 20.97 -13.18
C GLU A 285 0.68 20.28 -12.23
N ILE A 286 0.32 19.06 -11.77
CA ILE A 286 1.15 18.14 -11.01
C ILE A 286 1.21 16.79 -11.68
N ASP A 287 2.34 16.12 -11.53
CA ASP A 287 2.60 14.82 -12.15
C ASP A 287 2.15 13.65 -11.27
N VAL A 288 2.21 13.81 -9.94
CA VAL A 288 2.01 12.73 -8.99
C VAL A 288 1.02 13.11 -7.89
N ILE A 289 0.08 12.23 -7.61
CA ILE A 289 -0.72 12.26 -6.38
C ILE A 289 -0.17 11.19 -5.42
N VAL A 290 0.16 11.61 -4.20
CA VAL A 290 0.43 10.69 -3.10
C VAL A 290 -0.82 10.62 -2.23
N ALA A 291 -1.36 9.43 -2.02
CA ALA A 291 -2.70 9.32 -1.44
C ALA A 291 -2.87 8.11 -0.50
N THR A 292 -3.87 8.21 0.38
CA THR A 292 -4.50 7.04 0.97
C THR A 292 -5.57 6.47 0.02
N ILE A 293 -6.20 5.36 0.39
CA ILE A 293 -7.36 4.80 -0.35
C ILE A 293 -8.50 5.80 -0.58
N ALA A 294 -8.47 6.97 0.10
CA ALA A 294 -9.44 8.04 -0.11
C ALA A 294 -9.35 8.66 -1.54
N PHE A 295 -8.19 8.59 -2.18
CA PHE A 295 -8.02 8.92 -3.60
C PHE A 295 -8.37 7.68 -4.43
N GLY A 296 -9.66 7.39 -4.44
CA GLY A 296 -10.13 6.12 -4.92
C GLY A 296 -11.21 6.28 -6.00
N MET A 297 -12.40 5.79 -5.69
CA MET A 297 -13.53 5.78 -6.60
C MET A 297 -13.83 7.19 -7.14
N GLY A 298 -14.04 7.30 -8.46
CA GLY A 298 -14.42 8.56 -9.10
C GLY A 298 -13.33 9.34 -9.82
N ILE A 299 -12.09 8.87 -9.82
CA ILE A 299 -11.00 9.49 -10.57
C ILE A 299 -10.91 8.85 -11.95
N ASP A 300 -11.14 9.65 -12.98
CA ASP A 300 -11.16 9.21 -14.38
C ASP A 300 -10.12 9.98 -15.22
N LYS A 301 -8.84 9.87 -14.82
CA LYS A 301 -7.71 10.30 -15.64
C LYS A 301 -7.25 9.12 -16.49
N PRO A 302 -7.35 9.19 -17.84
CA PRO A 302 -7.09 8.03 -18.69
C PRO A 302 -5.60 7.67 -18.83
N ASP A 303 -4.73 8.64 -18.66
CA ASP A 303 -3.30 8.61 -19.00
C ASP A 303 -2.38 8.46 -17.77
N VAL A 304 -2.88 7.90 -16.67
CA VAL A 304 -2.04 7.49 -15.53
C VAL A 304 -1.08 6.39 -15.99
N ARG A 305 0.22 6.66 -15.91
CA ARG A 305 1.25 5.74 -16.41
C ARG A 305 1.78 4.79 -15.36
N PHE A 306 1.71 5.15 -14.08
CA PHE A 306 2.11 4.26 -13.01
C PHE A 306 1.19 4.37 -11.79
N VAL A 307 1.03 3.25 -11.10
CA VAL A 307 0.45 3.17 -9.77
C VAL A 307 1.45 2.45 -8.88
N ILE A 308 1.91 3.15 -7.85
CA ILE A 308 2.87 2.63 -6.88
C ILE A 308 2.16 2.43 -5.54
N HIS A 309 2.30 1.26 -4.95
CA HIS A 309 1.91 1.00 -3.57
C HIS A 309 3.17 1.08 -2.69
N TYR A 310 3.28 2.14 -1.91
CA TYR A 310 4.31 2.27 -0.88
C TYR A 310 4.14 1.24 0.22
N ASP A 311 2.90 0.94 0.56
CA ASP A 311 2.49 -0.10 1.48
C ASP A 311 1.55 -1.07 0.76
N ILE A 312 1.63 -2.36 1.13
CA ILE A 312 0.75 -3.36 0.52
C ILE A 312 -0.73 -3.08 0.84
N PRO A 313 -1.65 -3.22 -0.10
CA PRO A 313 -3.08 -3.01 0.16
C PRO A 313 -3.69 -4.14 1.03
N LYS A 314 -4.86 -3.86 1.62
CA LYS A 314 -5.56 -4.77 2.55
C LYS A 314 -6.15 -6.00 1.86
N SER A 315 -6.39 -5.93 0.56
CA SER A 315 -7.03 -7.00 -0.21
C SER A 315 -6.64 -6.95 -1.68
N ILE A 316 -6.76 -8.08 -2.35
CA ILE A 316 -6.54 -8.20 -3.81
C ILE A 316 -7.55 -7.37 -4.61
N GLU A 317 -8.80 -7.27 -4.15
CA GLU A 317 -9.83 -6.44 -4.80
C GLU A 317 -9.44 -4.97 -4.76
N GLY A 318 -9.00 -4.47 -3.61
CA GLY A 318 -8.48 -3.11 -3.46
C GLY A 318 -7.29 -2.87 -4.38
N TYR A 319 -6.33 -3.78 -4.36
CA TYR A 319 -5.16 -3.75 -5.25
C TYR A 319 -5.56 -3.69 -6.73
N TYR A 320 -6.47 -4.55 -7.16
CA TYR A 320 -6.95 -4.58 -8.55
C TYR A 320 -7.68 -3.28 -8.93
N GLN A 321 -8.48 -2.72 -8.02
CA GLN A 321 -9.20 -1.48 -8.23
C GLN A 321 -8.24 -0.28 -8.33
N GLU A 322 -7.20 -0.23 -7.49
CA GLU A 322 -6.21 0.82 -7.45
C GLU A 322 -5.25 0.75 -8.65
N THR A 323 -4.70 -0.42 -8.96
CA THR A 323 -3.86 -0.65 -10.15
C THR A 323 -4.64 -0.44 -11.44
N GLY A 324 -5.94 -0.74 -11.45
CA GLY A 324 -6.84 -0.53 -12.58
C GLY A 324 -7.00 0.93 -13.00
N ARG A 325 -6.45 1.90 -12.25
CA ARG A 325 -6.39 3.32 -12.63
C ARG A 325 -5.33 3.58 -13.69
N ALA A 326 -4.28 2.76 -13.74
CA ALA A 326 -3.24 2.90 -14.75
C ALA A 326 -3.74 2.49 -16.14
N GLY A 327 -3.26 3.16 -17.18
CA GLY A 327 -3.45 2.79 -18.57
C GLY A 327 -4.91 2.62 -19.02
N ARG A 328 -5.83 3.46 -18.58
CA ARG A 328 -7.25 3.41 -19.03
C ARG A 328 -7.43 3.74 -20.51
N ASP A 329 -6.48 4.46 -21.09
CA ASP A 329 -6.40 4.78 -22.50
C ASP A 329 -5.87 3.61 -23.37
N GLY A 330 -5.57 2.46 -22.76
CA GLY A 330 -5.04 1.26 -23.43
C GLY A 330 -3.51 1.27 -23.59
N LYS A 331 -2.82 2.34 -23.26
CA LYS A 331 -1.35 2.40 -23.25
C LYS A 331 -0.79 1.67 -22.02
N VAL A 332 0.49 1.34 -22.06
CA VAL A 332 1.19 0.67 -20.97
C VAL A 332 1.07 1.46 -19.66
N GLY A 333 0.71 0.75 -18.60
CA GLY A 333 0.70 1.23 -17.22
C GLY A 333 1.54 0.30 -16.35
N GLU A 334 2.32 0.87 -15.45
CA GLU A 334 3.21 0.13 -14.54
C GLU A 334 2.62 0.13 -13.13
N CYS A 335 2.49 -1.06 -12.54
CA CYS A 335 1.93 -1.27 -11.20
C CYS A 335 3.02 -1.87 -10.33
N ILE A 336 3.62 -1.06 -9.46
CA ILE A 336 4.74 -1.41 -8.60
C ILE A 336 4.25 -1.44 -7.16
N THR A 337 4.56 -2.50 -6.42
CA THR A 337 4.17 -2.61 -5.01
C THR A 337 5.40 -2.94 -4.18
N PHE A 338 5.66 -2.13 -3.17
CA PHE A 338 6.65 -2.44 -2.15
C PHE A 338 6.03 -3.35 -1.10
N TYR A 339 6.76 -4.39 -0.73
CA TYR A 339 6.31 -5.39 0.22
C TYR A 339 7.33 -5.58 1.34
N SER A 340 6.82 -5.59 2.57
CA SER A 340 7.54 -6.00 3.78
C SER A 340 6.57 -6.72 4.72
N TYR A 341 7.04 -7.74 5.42
CA TYR A 341 6.23 -8.43 6.42
C TYR A 341 5.75 -7.50 7.55
N LYS A 342 6.49 -6.44 7.86
CA LYS A 342 6.09 -5.41 8.84
C LYS A 342 4.80 -4.68 8.44
N ASP A 343 4.52 -4.51 7.15
CA ASP A 343 3.26 -3.92 6.68
C ASP A 343 2.06 -4.79 7.06
N ILE A 344 2.25 -6.11 7.08
CA ILE A 344 1.21 -7.07 7.48
C ILE A 344 0.87 -6.88 8.96
N GLN A 345 1.88 -6.77 9.81
CA GLN A 345 1.69 -6.52 11.25
C GLN A 345 0.97 -5.18 11.51
N LYS A 346 1.28 -4.13 10.74
CA LYS A 346 0.56 -2.84 10.81
C LYS A 346 -0.90 -2.99 10.41
N LEU A 347 -1.18 -3.72 9.32
CA LEU A 347 -2.53 -3.97 8.84
C LEU A 347 -3.35 -4.81 9.84
N GLU A 348 -2.73 -5.78 10.49
CA GLU A 348 -3.36 -6.57 11.57
C GLU A 348 -3.72 -5.69 12.78
N LYS A 349 -2.85 -4.75 13.18
CA LYS A 349 -3.16 -3.77 14.24
C LYS A 349 -4.39 -2.91 13.90
N PHE A 350 -4.59 -2.52 12.63
CA PHE A 350 -5.78 -1.78 12.21
C PHE A 350 -7.10 -2.59 12.27
N MET A 351 -7.02 -3.91 12.37
CA MET A 351 -8.18 -4.76 12.55
C MET A 351 -8.56 -4.97 14.03
N GLN A 352 -7.66 -4.65 14.95
CA GLN A 352 -7.93 -4.74 16.38
C GLN A 352 -9.08 -3.81 16.78
N GLY A 353 -9.96 -4.29 17.65
CA GLY A 353 -11.13 -3.53 18.12
C GLY A 353 -12.36 -3.59 17.22
N LYS A 354 -12.26 -4.22 16.04
CA LYS A 354 -13.44 -4.51 15.21
C LYS A 354 -14.20 -5.75 15.70
N PRO A 355 -15.48 -5.95 15.29
CA PRO A 355 -16.20 -7.20 15.53
C PRO A 355 -15.40 -8.41 15.05
N ILE A 356 -15.47 -9.53 15.78
CA ILE A 356 -14.69 -10.76 15.51
C ILE A 356 -14.89 -11.23 14.06
N ALA A 357 -16.13 -11.23 13.56
CA ALA A 357 -16.42 -11.63 12.18
C ALA A 357 -15.70 -10.74 11.14
N GLU A 358 -15.63 -9.42 11.36
CA GLU A 358 -14.89 -8.51 10.48
C GLU A 358 -13.38 -8.73 10.57
N GLN A 359 -12.85 -9.05 11.75
CA GLN A 359 -11.43 -9.38 11.92
C GLN A 359 -11.05 -10.64 11.14
N GLU A 360 -11.88 -11.69 11.22
CA GLU A 360 -11.64 -12.96 10.51
C GLU A 360 -11.65 -12.76 8.98
N ILE A 361 -12.65 -12.02 8.46
CA ILE A 361 -12.71 -11.70 7.03
C ILE A 361 -11.49 -10.85 6.63
N GLY A 362 -11.15 -9.81 7.42
CA GLY A 362 -10.01 -8.94 7.14
C GLY A 362 -8.68 -9.69 7.12
N LYS A 363 -8.45 -10.62 8.07
CA LYS A 363 -7.26 -11.48 8.08
C LYS A 363 -7.21 -12.39 6.85
N GLN A 364 -8.34 -12.96 6.45
CA GLN A 364 -8.39 -13.80 5.26
C GLN A 364 -8.00 -13.02 4.00
N LEU A 365 -8.58 -11.83 3.78
CA LEU A 365 -8.25 -10.96 2.64
C LEU A 365 -6.78 -10.54 2.65
N LEU A 366 -6.23 -10.26 3.84
CA LEU A 366 -4.82 -9.92 3.99
C LEU A 366 -3.91 -11.10 3.62
N MET A 367 -4.22 -12.32 4.08
CA MET A 367 -3.44 -13.52 3.73
C MET A 367 -3.45 -13.83 2.23
N GLU A 368 -4.56 -13.56 1.51
CA GLU A 368 -4.60 -13.65 0.05
C GLU A 368 -3.63 -12.64 -0.61
N THR A 369 -3.56 -11.44 -0.04
CA THR A 369 -2.65 -10.40 -0.54
C THR A 369 -1.19 -10.75 -0.28
N VAL A 370 -0.89 -11.34 0.88
CA VAL A 370 0.45 -11.90 1.20
C VAL A 370 0.80 -13.00 0.20
N ALA A 371 -0.09 -13.95 -0.02
CA ALA A 371 0.12 -15.02 -0.98
C ALA A 371 0.42 -14.51 -2.39
N TYR A 372 -0.29 -13.46 -2.81
CA TYR A 372 -0.01 -12.79 -4.07
C TYR A 372 1.38 -12.13 -4.10
N ALA A 373 1.76 -11.42 -3.02
CA ALA A 373 3.04 -10.70 -2.96
C ALA A 373 4.23 -11.66 -2.92
N GLU A 374 4.14 -12.71 -2.13
CA GLU A 374 5.23 -13.66 -1.93
C GLU A 374 5.37 -14.70 -3.06
N SER A 375 4.29 -14.98 -3.80
CA SER A 375 4.30 -15.96 -4.88
C SER A 375 5.27 -15.62 -6.01
N ASN A 376 5.90 -16.65 -6.56
CA ASN A 376 6.71 -16.59 -7.78
C ASN A 376 5.95 -16.98 -9.06
N SER A 377 4.67 -17.32 -8.93
CA SER A 377 3.79 -17.56 -10.07
C SER A 377 3.47 -16.25 -10.82
N CYS A 378 3.05 -16.37 -12.09
CA CYS A 378 2.65 -15.23 -12.89
C CYS A 378 1.64 -14.35 -12.16
N ARG A 379 1.97 -13.06 -11.92
CA ARG A 379 1.11 -12.10 -11.20
C ARG A 379 -0.26 -11.98 -11.82
N ARG A 380 -0.33 -11.96 -13.14
CA ARG A 380 -1.58 -11.87 -13.89
C ARG A 380 -2.45 -13.12 -13.69
N LYS A 381 -1.86 -14.31 -13.75
CA LYS A 381 -2.55 -15.58 -13.51
C LYS A 381 -3.16 -15.62 -12.11
N LEU A 382 -2.42 -15.18 -11.11
CA LEU A 382 -2.89 -15.07 -9.73
C LEU A 382 -4.10 -14.16 -9.59
N LEU A 383 -4.02 -12.94 -10.16
CA LEU A 383 -5.13 -11.99 -10.13
C LEU A 383 -6.38 -12.52 -10.82
N LEU A 384 -6.23 -13.11 -12.00
CA LEU A 384 -7.37 -13.65 -12.76
C LEU A 384 -8.02 -14.84 -12.05
N ASN A 385 -7.21 -15.76 -11.52
CA ASN A 385 -7.72 -16.89 -10.73
C ASN A 385 -8.47 -16.43 -9.47
N TYR A 386 -8.00 -15.38 -8.82
CA TYR A 386 -8.67 -14.82 -7.65
C TYR A 386 -10.12 -14.39 -7.96
N PHE A 387 -10.34 -13.82 -9.15
CA PHE A 387 -11.67 -13.43 -9.63
C PHE A 387 -12.45 -14.57 -10.32
N GLY A 388 -11.91 -15.79 -10.31
CA GLY A 388 -12.54 -16.97 -10.94
C GLY A 388 -12.44 -16.98 -12.46
N GLU A 389 -11.40 -16.34 -13.03
CA GLU A 389 -11.09 -16.37 -14.46
C GLU A 389 -9.85 -17.23 -14.72
N GLU A 390 -9.97 -18.20 -15.61
CA GLU A 390 -8.84 -19.04 -16.04
C GLU A 390 -7.93 -18.27 -17.01
N TYR A 391 -6.63 -18.37 -16.79
CA TYR A 391 -5.61 -17.81 -17.67
C TYR A 391 -4.72 -18.92 -18.19
N HIS A 392 -4.81 -19.19 -19.49
CA HIS A 392 -4.18 -20.35 -20.11
C HIS A 392 -2.73 -20.12 -20.58
N GLU A 393 -2.29 -18.86 -20.67
CA GLU A 393 -0.92 -18.55 -21.08
C GLU A 393 0.07 -18.92 -19.96
N GLU A 394 1.17 -19.55 -20.32
CA GLU A 394 2.24 -19.90 -19.37
C GLU A 394 2.98 -18.67 -18.90
N ASN A 395 3.23 -17.72 -19.79
CA ASN A 395 3.96 -16.48 -19.55
C ASN A 395 3.16 -15.27 -20.04
N CYS A 396 2.85 -14.33 -19.16
CA CYS A 396 2.10 -13.13 -19.56
C CYS A 396 2.95 -12.04 -20.24
N GLY A 397 4.28 -12.16 -20.24
CA GLY A 397 5.22 -11.20 -20.81
C GLY A 397 5.21 -9.81 -20.15
N ALA A 398 4.45 -9.61 -19.06
CA ALA A 398 4.20 -8.32 -18.46
C ALA A 398 4.05 -8.39 -16.92
N CYS A 399 4.91 -9.16 -16.25
CA CYS A 399 5.10 -9.11 -14.81
C CYS A 399 6.53 -9.51 -14.43
N ASP A 400 6.93 -9.11 -13.22
CA ASP A 400 8.26 -9.40 -12.68
C ASP A 400 8.62 -10.89 -12.72
N ASN A 401 7.72 -11.76 -12.29
CA ASN A 401 7.94 -13.20 -12.24
C ASN A 401 8.08 -13.86 -13.62
N CYS A 402 7.38 -13.32 -14.63
CA CYS A 402 7.49 -13.82 -15.99
C CYS A 402 8.73 -13.33 -16.73
N LEU A 403 9.14 -12.09 -16.47
CA LEU A 403 10.35 -11.50 -17.09
C LEU A 403 11.63 -11.97 -16.42
N HIS A 404 11.57 -12.26 -15.11
CA HIS A 404 12.68 -12.73 -14.30
C HIS A 404 12.29 -14.04 -13.59
N PRO A 405 12.12 -15.14 -14.34
CA PRO A 405 11.66 -16.41 -13.79
C PRO A 405 12.68 -16.94 -12.80
N LYS A 406 12.19 -17.41 -11.66
CA LYS A 406 13.01 -18.03 -10.62
C LYS A 406 13.25 -19.50 -10.88
N ARG A 407 14.15 -20.07 -10.08
CA ARG A 407 14.45 -21.50 -10.11
C ARG A 407 13.16 -22.28 -9.85
N GLN A 408 13.03 -23.36 -10.58
CA GLN A 408 11.96 -24.34 -10.41
C GLN A 408 12.57 -25.63 -9.90
N PHE A 409 11.77 -26.38 -9.15
CA PHE A 409 12.09 -27.72 -8.68
C PHE A 409 10.92 -28.65 -8.97
N ASP A 410 11.19 -29.95 -9.07
CA ASP A 410 10.13 -30.96 -9.17
C ASP A 410 9.49 -31.16 -7.79
N GLY A 411 8.37 -30.49 -7.56
CA GLY A 411 7.61 -30.50 -6.32
C GLY A 411 6.61 -31.63 -6.21
N ARG A 412 6.84 -32.76 -6.90
CA ARG A 412 5.95 -33.92 -6.91
C ARG A 412 5.79 -34.54 -5.53
N GLU A 413 6.89 -34.68 -4.80
CA GLU A 413 6.89 -35.27 -3.46
C GLU A 413 6.21 -34.33 -2.46
N GLU A 414 6.51 -33.03 -2.52
CA GLU A 414 5.96 -32.01 -1.67
C GLU A 414 4.44 -31.88 -1.85
N MET A 415 3.98 -31.84 -3.09
CA MET A 415 2.56 -31.77 -3.38
C MET A 415 1.82 -33.04 -2.96
N SER A 416 2.43 -34.19 -3.13
CA SER A 416 1.86 -35.46 -2.66
C SER A 416 1.72 -35.47 -1.14
N MET A 417 2.70 -34.99 -0.37
CA MET A 417 2.61 -34.85 1.08
C MET A 417 1.47 -33.91 1.51
N VAL A 418 1.31 -32.78 0.82
CA VAL A 418 0.22 -31.84 1.12
C VAL A 418 -1.14 -32.50 0.88
N ILE A 419 -1.32 -33.17 -0.26
CA ILE A 419 -2.58 -33.85 -0.60
C ILE A 419 -2.86 -34.98 0.39
N GLU A 420 -1.84 -35.76 0.74
CA GLU A 420 -1.96 -36.84 1.73
C GLU A 420 -2.39 -36.32 3.10
N LEU A 421 -1.79 -35.20 3.54
CA LEU A 421 -2.16 -34.54 4.80
C LEU A 421 -3.64 -34.10 4.78
N ILE A 422 -4.10 -33.43 3.73
CA ILE A 422 -5.49 -32.96 3.60
C ILE A 422 -6.45 -34.15 3.64
N LYS A 423 -6.09 -35.29 3.01
CA LYS A 423 -6.91 -36.54 3.02
C LYS A 423 -6.92 -37.23 4.35
N THR A 424 -5.83 -37.18 5.10
CA THR A 424 -5.68 -37.89 6.37
C THR A 424 -6.46 -37.21 7.50
N LEU A 425 -6.65 -35.90 7.40
CA LEU A 425 -7.36 -35.12 8.41
C LEU A 425 -8.89 -35.34 8.29
N PRO A 426 -9.59 -35.63 9.41
CA PRO A 426 -11.03 -35.83 9.39
C PRO A 426 -11.83 -34.55 9.16
N GLU A 427 -11.22 -33.40 9.39
CA GLU A 427 -11.79 -32.06 9.22
C GLU A 427 -10.93 -31.26 8.26
N HIS A 428 -11.53 -30.24 7.68
CA HIS A 428 -10.79 -29.32 6.79
C HIS A 428 -10.12 -28.22 7.60
N PHE A 429 -8.90 -27.86 7.20
CA PHE A 429 -8.08 -26.84 7.86
C PHE A 429 -7.61 -25.76 6.88
N LYS A 430 -7.18 -24.62 7.43
CA LYS A 430 -6.58 -23.51 6.68
C LYS A 430 -5.13 -23.82 6.30
N ILE A 431 -4.60 -23.06 5.33
CA ILE A 431 -3.23 -23.22 4.82
C ILE A 431 -2.19 -23.23 5.94
N GLU A 432 -2.23 -22.22 6.82
CA GLU A 432 -1.28 -22.05 7.92
C GLU A 432 -1.20 -23.30 8.83
N HIS A 433 -2.34 -23.89 9.12
CA HIS A 433 -2.40 -25.08 9.97
C HIS A 433 -1.73 -26.29 9.32
N LEU A 434 -1.99 -26.52 8.04
CA LEU A 434 -1.38 -27.62 7.27
C LEU A 434 0.12 -27.41 7.09
N ALA A 435 0.53 -26.19 6.79
CA ALA A 435 1.93 -25.82 6.64
C ALA A 435 2.72 -26.04 7.94
N ASN A 436 2.16 -25.63 9.08
CA ASN A 436 2.78 -25.85 10.40
C ASN A 436 2.90 -27.34 10.75
N ILE A 437 1.91 -28.18 10.39
CA ILE A 437 2.01 -29.64 10.59
C ILE A 437 3.18 -30.21 9.80
N LEU A 438 3.32 -29.88 8.51
CA LEU A 438 4.41 -30.41 7.67
C LEU A 438 5.78 -29.91 8.13
N ALA A 439 5.89 -28.65 8.52
CA ALA A 439 7.12 -28.07 9.06
C ALA A 439 7.49 -28.59 10.45
N GLY A 440 6.54 -29.21 11.18
CA GLY A 440 6.74 -29.64 12.56
C GLY A 440 6.66 -28.52 13.58
N GLU A 441 6.02 -27.40 13.24
CA GLU A 441 5.82 -26.27 14.14
C GLU A 441 4.62 -26.48 15.05
N VAL A 442 4.84 -26.40 16.37
CA VAL A 442 3.81 -26.67 17.36
C VAL A 442 3.13 -25.40 17.84
N ASN A 443 1.82 -25.31 17.69
CA ASN A 443 0.99 -24.25 18.27
C ASN A 443 -0.15 -24.84 19.15
N SER A 444 -0.94 -23.95 19.78
CA SER A 444 -2.05 -24.35 20.64
C SER A 444 -3.14 -25.16 19.90
N ILE A 445 -3.40 -24.83 18.64
CA ILE A 445 -4.40 -25.48 17.79
C ILE A 445 -3.94 -26.89 17.44
N ILE A 446 -2.70 -27.07 16.99
CA ILE A 446 -2.11 -28.39 16.67
C ILE A 446 -2.16 -29.31 17.88
N LYS A 447 -1.85 -28.80 19.09
CA LYS A 447 -1.96 -29.57 20.33
C LYS A 447 -3.39 -29.94 20.67
N SER A 448 -4.36 -29.07 20.50
CA SER A 448 -5.77 -29.32 20.83
C SER A 448 -6.38 -30.44 19.98
N TYR A 449 -6.01 -30.47 18.69
CA TYR A 449 -6.44 -31.52 17.75
C TYR A 449 -5.52 -32.77 17.81
N ARG A 450 -4.43 -32.75 18.58
CA ARG A 450 -3.39 -33.79 18.66
C ARG A 450 -2.70 -34.11 17.34
N HIS A 451 -2.61 -33.12 16.46
CA HIS A 451 -1.95 -33.26 15.15
C HIS A 451 -0.42 -33.35 15.29
N ASP A 452 0.14 -33.00 16.43
CA ASP A 452 1.53 -33.27 16.83
C ASP A 452 1.88 -34.75 16.91
N LYS A 453 0.88 -35.68 16.84
CA LYS A 453 1.03 -37.13 16.85
C LYS A 453 0.78 -37.79 15.51
N LEU A 454 0.48 -37.02 14.48
CA LEU A 454 0.30 -37.56 13.13
C LEU A 454 1.64 -38.06 12.58
N GLU A 455 1.62 -39.07 11.74
CA GLU A 455 2.80 -39.57 11.05
C GLU A 455 3.42 -38.48 10.13
N LEU A 456 2.58 -37.64 9.54
CA LEU A 456 3.00 -36.51 8.70
C LEU A 456 3.43 -35.28 9.49
N PHE A 457 3.37 -35.29 10.83
CA PHE A 457 3.86 -34.14 11.61
C PHE A 457 5.39 -34.04 11.52
N GLY A 458 5.87 -32.95 10.97
CA GLY A 458 7.29 -32.73 10.74
C GLY A 458 7.90 -33.58 9.61
N ALA A 459 7.06 -34.24 8.80
CA ALA A 459 7.55 -34.98 7.63
C ALA A 459 8.32 -34.11 6.65
N GLY A 460 7.98 -32.83 6.59
CA GLY A 460 8.63 -31.83 5.77
C GLY A 460 9.47 -30.81 6.54
N LYS A 461 10.02 -31.17 7.71
CA LYS A 461 10.77 -30.27 8.63
C LYS A 461 12.06 -29.66 8.02
N ASP A 462 12.53 -30.21 6.89
CA ASP A 462 13.67 -29.64 6.15
C ASP A 462 13.32 -28.31 5.45
N HIS A 463 12.01 -27.99 5.42
CA HIS A 463 11.47 -26.75 4.88
C HIS A 463 10.61 -26.01 5.93
N SER A 464 10.60 -24.68 5.86
CA SER A 464 9.82 -23.84 6.76
C SER A 464 8.30 -23.93 6.49
N ALA A 465 7.47 -23.54 7.46
CA ALA A 465 6.02 -23.42 7.24
C ALA A 465 5.67 -22.47 6.08
N ARG A 466 6.50 -21.46 5.84
CA ARG A 466 6.37 -20.55 4.70
C ARG A 466 6.53 -21.28 3.36
N PHE A 467 7.54 -22.13 3.22
CA PHE A 467 7.72 -22.97 2.03
C PHE A 467 6.48 -23.82 1.77
N TRP A 468 5.97 -24.51 2.81
CA TRP A 468 4.79 -25.34 2.68
C TRP A 468 3.52 -24.54 2.31
N SER A 469 3.39 -23.34 2.85
CA SER A 469 2.33 -22.41 2.44
C SER A 469 2.41 -22.06 0.95
N ALA A 470 3.62 -21.82 0.43
CA ALA A 470 3.83 -21.55 -0.98
C ALA A 470 3.51 -22.76 -1.87
N VAL A 471 3.88 -23.98 -1.46
CA VAL A 471 3.52 -25.23 -2.16
C VAL A 471 2.01 -25.38 -2.22
N ILE A 472 1.30 -25.17 -1.10
CA ILE A 472 -0.17 -25.25 -1.04
C ILE A 472 -0.80 -24.19 -1.98
N HIS A 473 -0.32 -22.94 -1.98
CA HIS A 473 -0.81 -21.91 -2.89
C HIS A 473 -0.63 -22.29 -4.36
N GLN A 474 0.52 -22.85 -4.72
CA GLN A 474 0.76 -23.33 -6.09
C GLN A 474 -0.17 -24.51 -6.44
N GLY A 475 -0.45 -25.40 -5.48
CA GLY A 475 -1.44 -26.46 -5.64
C GLY A 475 -2.86 -25.94 -5.91
N MET A 476 -3.24 -24.83 -5.30
CA MET A 476 -4.52 -24.16 -5.58
C MET A 476 -4.55 -23.54 -7.00
N ILE A 477 -3.46 -22.90 -7.42
CA ILE A 477 -3.33 -22.32 -8.78
C ILE A 477 -3.38 -23.40 -9.86
N LEU A 478 -2.82 -24.57 -9.57
CA LEU A 478 -2.82 -25.74 -10.46
C LEU A 478 -4.14 -26.54 -10.41
N HIS A 479 -5.10 -26.07 -9.60
CA HIS A 479 -6.40 -26.70 -9.37
C HIS A 479 -6.29 -28.13 -8.81
N LEU A 480 -5.24 -28.44 -8.05
CA LEU A 480 -5.09 -29.70 -7.32
C LEU A 480 -5.75 -29.63 -5.95
N ILE A 481 -5.81 -28.42 -5.38
CA ILE A 481 -6.39 -28.11 -4.08
C ILE A 481 -7.46 -27.04 -4.29
N HIS A 482 -8.61 -27.24 -3.64
CA HIS A 482 -9.69 -26.26 -3.62
C HIS A 482 -9.76 -25.58 -2.25
N LYS A 483 -9.96 -24.27 -2.26
CA LYS A 483 -10.19 -23.47 -1.06
C LYS A 483 -11.67 -23.09 -1.01
N ASP A 484 -12.36 -23.60 0.01
CA ASP A 484 -13.75 -23.24 0.25
C ASP A 484 -13.82 -21.88 0.96
N ILE A 485 -14.15 -20.85 0.19
CA ILE A 485 -14.29 -19.48 0.70
C ILE A 485 -15.53 -19.36 1.59
N GLU A 486 -16.58 -20.15 1.36
CA GLU A 486 -17.82 -20.13 2.16
C GLU A 486 -17.60 -20.68 3.55
N SER A 487 -16.66 -21.62 3.71
CA SER A 487 -16.25 -22.22 4.96
C SER A 487 -14.96 -21.59 5.53
N TYR A 488 -14.81 -20.27 5.44
CA TYR A 488 -13.67 -19.50 6.00
C TYR A 488 -12.29 -19.91 5.49
N GLY A 489 -12.21 -20.41 4.26
CA GLY A 489 -10.93 -20.73 3.62
C GLY A 489 -10.37 -22.10 3.97
N LEU A 490 -11.22 -23.06 4.28
CA LEU A 490 -10.85 -24.45 4.50
C LEU A 490 -10.44 -25.11 3.18
N LEU A 491 -9.46 -26.01 3.23
CA LEU A 491 -8.90 -26.68 2.06
C LEU A 491 -9.47 -28.08 1.86
N SER A 492 -9.67 -28.44 0.62
CA SER A 492 -10.03 -29.79 0.18
C SER A 492 -9.27 -30.18 -1.09
N VAL A 493 -9.14 -31.47 -1.36
CA VAL A 493 -8.51 -31.98 -2.56
C VAL A 493 -9.54 -32.04 -3.69
N THR A 494 -9.17 -31.60 -4.90
CA THR A 494 -10.02 -31.66 -6.10
C THR A 494 -9.95 -33.05 -6.73
N GLU A 495 -10.84 -33.34 -7.71
CA GLU A 495 -10.74 -34.55 -8.53
C GLU A 495 -9.37 -34.65 -9.22
N LYS A 496 -8.89 -33.56 -9.81
CA LYS A 496 -7.56 -33.47 -10.44
C LYS A 496 -6.43 -33.71 -9.42
N GLY A 497 -6.59 -33.20 -8.18
CA GLY A 497 -5.63 -33.46 -7.09
C GLY A 497 -5.60 -34.92 -6.70
N MET A 498 -6.76 -35.62 -6.70
CA MET A 498 -6.83 -37.05 -6.44
C MET A 498 -6.16 -37.85 -7.56
N GLU A 499 -6.41 -37.51 -8.84
CA GLU A 499 -5.75 -38.14 -9.99
C GLU A 499 -4.22 -37.96 -9.91
N PHE A 500 -3.75 -36.76 -9.56
CA PHE A 500 -2.32 -36.49 -9.35
C PHE A 500 -1.76 -37.36 -8.21
N PHE A 501 -2.45 -37.47 -7.10
CA PHE A 501 -2.00 -38.28 -5.97
C PHE A 501 -1.91 -39.76 -6.27
N GLU A 502 -2.84 -40.29 -7.07
CA GLU A 502 -2.83 -41.70 -7.51
C GLU A 502 -1.74 -41.98 -8.53
N ASN A 503 -1.47 -41.05 -9.45
CA ASN A 503 -0.45 -41.15 -10.49
C ASN A 503 0.39 -39.87 -10.59
N PRO A 504 1.34 -39.65 -9.66
CA PRO A 504 2.12 -38.42 -9.63
C PRO A 504 2.98 -38.26 -10.91
N TYR A 505 2.80 -37.13 -11.60
CA TYR A 505 3.63 -36.72 -12.73
C TYR A 505 4.60 -35.60 -12.30
N GLU A 506 5.61 -35.30 -13.13
CA GLU A 506 6.54 -34.23 -12.90
C GLU A 506 5.80 -32.89 -12.73
N LEU A 507 5.97 -32.25 -11.58
CA LEU A 507 5.26 -31.03 -11.19
C LEU A 507 6.25 -29.93 -10.87
N MET A 508 6.52 -29.07 -11.85
CA MET A 508 7.45 -27.96 -11.65
C MET A 508 6.83 -26.88 -10.78
N LEU A 509 7.34 -26.74 -9.57
CA LEU A 509 7.01 -25.67 -8.63
C LEU A 509 8.14 -24.63 -8.60
N THR A 510 7.82 -23.39 -8.29
CA THR A 510 8.80 -22.30 -8.15
C THR A 510 9.27 -22.18 -6.70
N GLU A 511 10.57 -21.97 -6.50
CA GLU A 511 11.12 -21.60 -5.20
C GLU A 511 10.58 -20.24 -4.76
N ASP A 512 10.28 -20.11 -3.46
CA ASP A 512 9.68 -18.90 -2.91
C ASP A 512 10.67 -17.75 -2.78
N ARG A 513 10.15 -16.49 -2.72
CA ARG A 513 10.97 -15.30 -2.47
C ARG A 513 11.28 -15.19 -0.99
N GLU A 514 12.56 -15.05 -0.65
CA GLU A 514 12.95 -14.47 0.63
C GLU A 514 12.96 -12.95 0.46
N PHE A 515 12.01 -12.28 1.10
CA PHE A 515 12.07 -10.83 1.26
C PHE A 515 12.87 -10.54 2.52
N ALA A 516 13.86 -9.67 2.42
CA ALA A 516 14.58 -9.19 3.59
C ALA A 516 13.58 -8.59 4.59
N GLU A 517 13.75 -8.85 5.88
CA GLU A 517 13.03 -8.14 6.92
C GLU A 517 13.42 -6.65 6.81
N GLY A 518 12.54 -5.84 6.21
CA GLY A 518 12.78 -4.42 6.00
C GLY A 518 13.01 -3.72 7.33
N GLU A 519 13.93 -2.79 7.36
CA GLU A 519 14.19 -1.92 8.51
C GLU A 519 13.00 -1.00 8.79
N ASP A 520 12.81 -0.66 10.07
CA ASP A 520 11.70 0.17 10.49
C ASP A 520 11.80 1.59 9.92
N ASP A 521 10.84 1.97 9.09
CA ASP A 521 10.52 3.34 8.74
C ASP A 521 9.56 3.96 9.80
N ASP A 522 9.52 3.37 10.99
CA ASP A 522 8.77 3.93 12.12
C ASP A 522 9.64 4.98 12.82
N ASP A 523 9.52 6.23 12.37
CA ASP A 523 9.99 7.44 13.05
C ASP A 523 9.27 7.71 14.40
N ASP A 524 8.74 6.68 15.05
CA ASP A 524 8.08 6.80 16.36
C ASP A 524 8.83 6.09 17.49
N VAL A 525 10.05 5.57 17.24
CA VAL A 525 10.93 5.11 18.34
C VAL A 525 12.37 5.52 18.02
N ALA A 526 12.88 6.43 18.79
CA ALA A 526 14.30 6.77 18.81
C ALA A 526 15.09 5.54 19.29
N GLY A 527 15.81 4.91 18.39
CA GLY A 527 16.70 3.80 18.66
C GLY A 527 17.37 3.43 17.35
N ALA A 528 18.68 3.65 17.25
CA ALA A 528 19.44 3.39 16.04
C ALA A 528 19.27 1.93 15.58
N PRO A 529 18.89 1.68 14.30
CA PRO A 529 18.84 0.32 13.79
C PRO A 529 20.24 -0.14 13.42
N ALA A 530 20.62 -1.29 13.95
CA ALA A 530 21.75 -2.04 13.44
C ALA A 530 21.37 -2.65 12.08
N ARG A 531 21.93 -2.13 10.99
CA ARG A 531 21.90 -2.78 9.67
C ARG A 531 22.88 -3.94 9.68
N GLY A 532 22.34 -5.15 9.83
CA GLY A 532 23.07 -6.39 9.65
C GLY A 532 22.76 -7.00 8.28
N GLY A 533 23.75 -7.08 7.40
CA GLY A 533 23.84 -8.12 6.42
C GLY A 533 23.26 -7.89 5.02
N GLY A 534 24.04 -7.25 4.18
CA GLY A 534 23.96 -7.34 2.71
C GLY A 534 25.26 -6.86 2.13
N GLY A 535 26.20 -7.77 1.87
CA GLY A 535 27.34 -7.69 0.96
C GLY A 535 28.01 -6.34 0.72
N GLY A 536 28.46 -5.64 1.75
CA GLY A 536 29.42 -4.54 1.58
C GLY A 536 30.73 -5.10 1.01
N ASP A 537 31.45 -4.28 0.25
CA ASP A 537 32.78 -4.64 -0.26
C ASP A 537 33.74 -4.84 0.91
N GLU A 538 33.97 -6.12 1.26
CA GLU A 538 34.82 -6.50 2.40
C GLU A 538 36.24 -5.94 2.26
N GLN A 539 36.76 -5.83 1.03
CA GLN A 539 38.08 -5.30 0.77
C GLN A 539 38.13 -3.80 1.02
N LEU A 540 37.15 -3.06 0.52
CA LEU A 540 37.02 -1.62 0.77
C LEU A 540 36.79 -1.36 2.27
N LEU A 541 35.93 -2.14 2.92
CA LEU A 541 35.66 -2.00 4.35
C LEU A 541 36.93 -2.18 5.19
N ALA A 542 37.78 -3.16 4.87
CA ALA A 542 39.04 -3.36 5.54
C ALA A 542 39.98 -2.15 5.36
N MET A 543 40.06 -1.59 4.14
CA MET A 543 40.87 -0.41 3.82
C MET A 543 40.34 0.84 4.57
N LEU A 544 39.03 1.00 4.68
CA LEU A 544 38.43 2.10 5.43
C LEU A 544 38.69 2.00 6.94
N LYS A 545 38.66 0.78 7.52
CA LYS A 545 39.03 0.53 8.91
C LYS A 545 40.52 0.83 9.19
N ASP A 546 41.40 0.51 8.25
CA ASP A 546 42.84 0.83 8.37
C ASP A 546 43.06 2.34 8.29
N LEU A 547 42.44 3.03 7.32
CA LEU A 547 42.50 4.48 7.20
C LEU A 547 41.98 5.17 8.45
N ARG A 548 40.85 4.68 8.99
CA ARG A 548 40.29 5.22 10.26
C ARG A 548 41.29 5.16 11.39
N ARG A 549 41.99 4.03 11.56
CA ARG A 549 43.04 3.88 12.58
C ARG A 549 44.21 4.87 12.37
N ASP A 550 44.60 5.10 11.13
CA ASP A 550 45.66 6.04 10.80
C ASP A 550 45.26 7.49 11.04
N VAL A 551 44.04 7.87 10.67
CA VAL A 551 43.51 9.20 10.90
C VAL A 551 43.32 9.45 12.40
N ALA A 552 42.84 8.46 13.15
CA ALA A 552 42.67 8.51 14.60
C ALA A 552 44.04 8.75 15.29
N LYS A 553 45.08 8.00 14.94
CA LYS A 553 46.46 8.21 15.45
C LYS A 553 46.99 9.61 15.13
N LYS A 554 46.80 10.09 13.89
CA LYS A 554 47.27 11.44 13.49
C LYS A 554 46.57 12.54 14.26
N LYS A 555 45.31 12.36 14.65
CA LYS A 555 44.52 13.37 15.36
C LYS A 555 44.45 13.17 16.87
N ASN A 556 45.11 12.11 17.37
CA ASN A 556 45.06 11.70 18.76
C ASN A 556 43.63 11.55 19.30
N LEU A 557 42.82 10.80 18.56
CA LEU A 557 41.40 10.52 18.86
C LEU A 557 41.18 9.00 18.79
N GLN A 558 40.13 8.53 19.48
CA GLN A 558 39.71 7.15 19.34
C GLN A 558 39.11 6.89 17.93
N PRO A 559 39.33 5.69 17.33
CA PRO A 559 38.86 5.39 15.96
C PRO A 559 37.36 5.61 15.74
N TRP A 560 36.52 5.23 16.70
CA TRP A 560 35.05 5.38 16.63
C TRP A 560 34.58 6.85 16.61
N VAL A 561 35.37 7.79 17.13
CA VAL A 561 35.09 9.23 17.07
C VAL A 561 35.17 9.76 15.65
N ILE A 562 36.03 9.18 14.81
CA ILE A 562 36.16 9.54 13.40
C ILE A 562 34.90 9.12 12.65
N PHE A 563 34.70 7.79 12.53
CA PHE A 563 33.48 7.18 11.97
C PHE A 563 33.21 5.85 12.67
N GLY A 564 31.96 5.60 13.07
CA GLY A 564 31.54 4.31 13.62
C GLY A 564 31.61 3.18 12.59
N ASP A 565 31.57 1.93 13.02
CA ASP A 565 31.56 0.78 12.11
C ASP A 565 30.38 0.81 11.13
N PRO A 566 29.15 1.16 11.55
CA PRO A 566 28.02 1.32 10.63
C PRO A 566 28.27 2.35 9.53
N SER A 567 29.00 3.44 9.84
CA SER A 567 29.36 4.45 8.83
C SER A 567 30.32 3.90 7.78
N LEU A 568 31.31 3.10 8.18
CA LEU A 568 32.27 2.49 7.27
C LEU A 568 31.63 1.38 6.42
N GLU A 569 30.72 0.62 7.00
CA GLU A 569 29.94 -0.39 6.29
C GLU A 569 29.08 0.28 5.20
N ASP A 570 28.40 1.37 5.53
CA ASP A 570 27.62 2.14 4.56
C ASP A 570 28.52 2.74 3.45
N MET A 571 29.70 3.27 3.80
CA MET A 571 30.66 3.74 2.82
C MET A 571 31.14 2.64 1.86
N SER A 572 31.27 1.39 2.34
CA SER A 572 31.68 0.25 1.51
C SER A 572 30.57 -0.27 0.59
N ILE A 573 29.33 0.13 0.83
CA ILE A 573 28.15 -0.19 0.00
C ILE A 573 27.85 0.94 -0.99
N MET A 574 27.94 2.19 -0.51
CA MET A 574 27.50 3.38 -1.26
C MET A 574 28.60 4.00 -2.12
N TYR A 575 29.86 3.69 -1.85
CA TYR A 575 31.05 4.25 -2.52
C TYR A 575 31.01 5.79 -2.68
N PRO A 576 30.80 6.57 -1.59
CA PRO A 576 30.70 8.02 -1.70
C PRO A 576 32.03 8.62 -2.16
N VAL A 577 32.02 9.54 -3.15
CA VAL A 577 33.20 10.25 -3.65
C VAL A 577 33.10 11.76 -3.46
N THR A 578 31.92 12.25 -3.01
CA THR A 578 31.70 13.64 -2.68
C THR A 578 31.28 13.82 -1.21
N ILE A 579 31.48 15.03 -0.64
CA ILE A 579 31.06 15.32 0.73
C ILE A 579 29.54 15.16 0.87
N ASP A 580 28.77 15.50 -0.15
CA ASP A 580 27.31 15.39 -0.09
C ASP A 580 26.82 13.95 -0.14
N GLU A 581 27.51 13.07 -0.86
CA GLU A 581 27.26 11.63 -0.81
C GLU A 581 27.66 11.04 0.55
N LEU A 582 28.80 11.48 1.10
CA LEU A 582 29.29 11.01 2.39
C LEU A 582 28.33 11.33 3.56
N LYS A 583 27.66 12.46 3.49
CA LYS A 583 26.62 12.84 4.49
C LYS A 583 25.41 11.91 4.48
N ASN A 584 25.19 11.18 3.38
CA ASN A 584 24.09 10.22 3.27
C ASN A 584 24.43 8.87 3.93
N CYS A 585 25.69 8.66 4.33
CA CYS A 585 26.08 7.46 5.06
C CYS A 585 25.64 7.55 6.52
N GLN A 586 25.23 6.43 7.09
CA GLN A 586 24.74 6.34 8.45
C GLN A 586 25.74 6.91 9.46
N GLY A 587 25.29 7.75 10.39
CA GLY A 587 26.13 8.35 11.43
C GLY A 587 27.15 9.38 10.94
N VAL A 588 27.03 9.83 9.68
CA VAL A 588 27.91 10.86 9.11
C VAL A 588 27.18 12.19 8.98
N GLY A 589 27.21 12.99 10.03
CA GLY A 589 26.72 14.36 10.00
C GLY A 589 27.63 15.32 9.20
N GLU A 590 27.13 16.51 8.87
CA GLU A 590 27.87 17.53 8.12
C GLU A 590 29.20 17.91 8.78
N GLY A 591 29.25 17.99 10.11
CA GLY A 591 30.45 18.27 10.88
C GLY A 591 31.54 17.20 10.68
N LYS A 592 31.18 15.92 10.85
CA LYS A 592 32.10 14.79 10.64
C LYS A 592 32.55 14.67 9.19
N ALA A 593 31.64 14.83 8.22
CA ALA A 593 31.98 14.80 6.80
C ALA A 593 33.02 15.86 6.43
N ARG A 594 32.86 17.11 6.89
CA ARG A 594 33.83 18.19 6.64
C ARG A 594 35.15 18.00 7.38
N LYS A 595 35.13 17.49 8.63
CA LYS A 595 36.30 17.39 9.49
C LYS A 595 37.20 16.19 9.13
N PHE A 596 36.59 15.08 8.77
CA PHE A 596 37.29 13.80 8.56
C PHE A 596 37.13 13.23 7.15
N GLY A 597 36.11 13.61 6.38
CA GLY A 597 35.71 12.93 5.13
C GLY A 597 36.75 12.97 4.01
N LYS A 598 37.60 14.00 3.95
CA LYS A 598 38.50 14.23 2.78
C LYS A 598 39.41 13.04 2.47
N GLU A 599 40.03 12.41 3.48
CA GLU A 599 40.94 11.29 3.30
C GLU A 599 40.16 10.00 2.90
N PHE A 600 38.95 9.83 3.43
CA PHE A 600 38.07 8.69 3.11
C PHE A 600 37.52 8.79 1.68
N LEU A 601 37.06 9.97 1.26
CA LEU A 601 36.58 10.19 -0.10
C LEU A 601 37.68 9.91 -1.13
N ALA A 602 38.91 10.39 -0.89
CA ALA A 602 40.05 10.13 -1.79
C ALA A 602 40.40 8.64 -1.88
N LEU A 603 40.26 7.88 -0.77
CA LEU A 603 40.47 6.43 -0.79
C LEU A 603 39.41 5.72 -1.62
N ILE A 604 38.11 6.09 -1.40
CA ILE A 604 36.97 5.47 -2.07
C ILE A 604 37.00 5.80 -3.57
N GLU A 605 37.26 7.08 -3.95
CA GLU A 605 37.38 7.52 -5.33
C GLU A 605 38.46 6.69 -6.08
N LYS A 606 39.63 6.57 -5.48
CA LYS A 606 40.71 5.77 -6.04
C LYS A 606 40.34 4.28 -6.17
N TYR A 607 39.67 3.72 -5.16
CA TYR A 607 39.24 2.32 -5.16
C TYR A 607 38.22 2.05 -6.28
N VAL A 608 37.25 2.96 -6.46
CA VAL A 608 36.23 2.89 -7.51
C VAL A 608 36.87 2.93 -8.89
N GLU A 609 37.85 3.84 -9.12
CA GLU A 609 38.55 3.96 -10.39
C GLU A 609 39.43 2.71 -10.68
N GLU A 610 40.17 2.20 -9.70
CA GLU A 610 41.06 1.05 -9.87
C GLU A 610 40.31 -0.27 -10.10
N ASN A 611 39.10 -0.42 -9.61
CA ASN A 611 38.30 -1.65 -9.74
C ASN A 611 37.17 -1.53 -10.77
N GLU A 612 37.08 -0.42 -11.53
CA GLU A 612 36.04 -0.15 -12.53
C GLU A 612 34.62 -0.37 -11.98
N ILE A 613 34.37 0.06 -10.71
CA ILE A 613 33.10 -0.15 -10.04
C ILE A 613 32.05 0.81 -10.64
N GLU A 614 30.99 0.25 -11.25
CA GLU A 614 29.78 1.01 -11.51
C GLU A 614 29.11 1.32 -10.15
N ARG A 615 29.27 2.57 -9.69
CA ARG A 615 28.69 2.99 -8.41
C ARG A 615 27.16 2.90 -8.44
N PRO A 616 26.54 2.47 -7.36
CA PRO A 616 25.08 2.59 -7.22
C PRO A 616 24.75 4.07 -7.23
N ASP A 617 24.48 4.59 -8.42
CA ASP A 617 23.94 5.91 -8.75
C ASP A 617 24.74 7.19 -8.45
N ASP A 618 24.94 7.98 -9.49
CA ASP A 618 25.02 9.45 -9.46
C ASP A 618 23.72 10.14 -8.98
N PHE A 619 22.86 9.41 -8.23
CA PHE A 619 21.57 9.88 -7.81
C PHE A 619 21.60 10.39 -6.35
N VAL A 620 21.73 11.69 -6.18
CA VAL A 620 21.59 12.36 -4.88
C VAL A 620 20.11 12.60 -4.58
N MET A 621 19.56 11.84 -3.63
CA MET A 621 18.25 12.11 -3.05
C MET A 621 18.39 13.26 -2.03
N LYS A 622 17.66 14.37 -2.25
CA LYS A 622 17.53 15.40 -1.22
C LYS A 622 16.59 14.89 -0.13
N SER A 623 17.11 14.79 1.10
CA SER A 623 16.29 14.44 2.26
C SER A 623 15.56 15.65 2.83
N ILE A 624 14.40 15.43 3.41
CA ILE A 624 13.73 16.43 4.24
C ILE A 624 14.60 16.57 5.49
N VAL A 625 15.09 17.77 5.76
CA VAL A 625 15.61 18.09 7.09
C VAL A 625 14.41 18.00 8.01
N ASN A 626 14.35 16.95 8.81
CA ASN A 626 13.29 16.77 9.80
C ASN A 626 13.34 17.96 10.78
N LYS A 627 12.54 18.97 10.51
CA LYS A 627 12.17 19.97 11.48
C LYS A 627 11.09 19.36 12.37
N SER A 628 11.46 18.36 13.15
CA SER A 628 10.62 17.96 14.28
C SER A 628 10.41 19.22 15.11
N VAL A 629 9.17 19.59 15.34
CA VAL A 629 8.81 20.74 16.18
C VAL A 629 9.47 20.60 17.56
N ASN A 630 9.66 19.37 18.04
CA ASN A 630 10.37 19.05 19.26
C ASN A 630 11.87 19.32 19.13
N LYS A 631 12.52 18.86 18.05
CA LYS A 631 13.96 19.09 17.81
C LYS A 631 14.31 20.59 17.77
N VAL A 632 13.54 21.39 17.05
CA VAL A 632 13.74 22.85 16.99
C VAL A 632 13.47 23.49 18.33
N PHE A 633 12.44 23.04 19.05
CA PHE A 633 12.12 23.54 20.38
C PHE A 633 13.23 23.21 21.39
N ILE A 634 13.74 21.98 21.40
CA ILE A 634 14.85 21.56 22.29
C ILE A 634 16.10 22.40 22.03
N ILE A 635 16.51 22.53 20.75
CA ILE A 635 17.67 23.36 20.39
C ILE A 635 17.49 24.79 20.85
N GLN A 636 16.36 25.42 20.57
CA GLN A 636 16.08 26.81 20.98
C GLN A 636 16.01 26.98 22.52
N SER A 637 15.53 25.96 23.22
CA SER A 637 15.44 25.97 24.68
C SER A 637 16.82 25.86 25.33
N ILE A 638 17.68 24.99 24.80
CA ILE A 638 19.07 24.84 25.20
C ILE A 638 19.87 26.12 24.88
N ASP A 639 19.69 26.73 23.72
CA ASP A 639 20.30 28.00 23.33
C ASP A 639 19.89 29.15 24.30
N ARG A 640 18.68 29.08 24.87
CA ARG A 640 18.19 30.01 25.89
C ARG A 640 18.62 29.63 27.30
N LYS A 641 19.38 28.55 27.48
CA LYS A 641 19.86 28.02 28.72
C LYS A 641 18.74 27.69 29.73
N LEU A 642 17.63 27.13 29.26
CA LEU A 642 16.55 26.66 30.11
C LEU A 642 16.95 25.35 30.80
N PRO A 643 16.57 25.13 32.07
CA PRO A 643 16.80 23.86 32.78
C PRO A 643 16.15 22.70 32.01
N LEU A 644 16.80 21.54 32.01
CA LEU A 644 16.29 20.37 31.25
C LEU A 644 14.93 19.90 31.78
N GLU A 645 14.65 20.06 33.08
CA GLU A 645 13.36 19.76 33.71
C GLU A 645 12.22 20.63 33.14
N ASP A 646 12.52 21.90 32.86
CA ASP A 646 11.55 22.83 32.27
C ASP A 646 11.28 22.47 30.80
N ILE A 647 12.31 22.03 30.10
CA ILE A 647 12.19 21.58 28.68
C ILE A 647 11.34 20.30 28.59
N SER A 648 11.63 19.31 29.46
CA SER A 648 10.89 18.04 29.51
C SER A 648 9.41 18.28 29.84
N SER A 649 9.17 19.05 30.94
CA SER A 649 7.81 19.37 31.40
C SER A 649 6.98 20.13 30.36
N SER A 650 7.61 21.05 29.57
CA SER A 650 6.94 21.85 28.56
C SER A 650 6.42 21.03 27.38
N LYS A 651 6.93 19.81 27.17
CA LYS A 651 6.54 18.89 26.12
C LYS A 651 5.83 17.64 26.62
N GLY A 652 5.72 17.47 27.94
CA GLY A 652 5.14 16.29 28.57
C GLY A 652 6.00 15.04 28.37
N MET A 653 7.30 15.21 28.16
CA MET A 653 8.32 14.15 28.09
C MET A 653 8.91 13.93 29.48
N ASP A 654 9.37 12.72 29.79
CA ASP A 654 10.23 12.50 30.93
C ASP A 654 11.69 12.88 30.63
N MET A 655 12.57 12.80 31.61
CA MET A 655 13.97 13.21 31.45
C MET A 655 14.74 12.26 30.54
N GLU A 656 14.40 10.98 30.56
CA GLU A 656 15.02 9.94 29.72
C GLU A 656 14.67 10.18 28.25
N GLU A 657 13.39 10.39 27.95
CA GLU A 657 12.92 10.74 26.61
C GLU A 657 13.55 12.04 26.08
N LEU A 658 13.73 13.05 26.93
CA LEU A 658 14.39 14.30 26.54
C LEU A 658 15.86 14.08 26.19
N LEU A 659 16.58 13.28 26.97
CA LEU A 659 18.00 12.97 26.72
C LEU A 659 18.17 12.16 25.46
N ASP A 660 17.29 11.23 25.17
CA ASP A 660 17.26 10.48 23.90
C ASP A 660 17.14 11.42 22.70
N GLU A 661 16.23 12.40 22.77
CA GLU A 661 16.08 13.41 21.72
C GLU A 661 17.31 14.31 21.60
N ILE A 662 17.94 14.72 22.72
CA ILE A 662 19.18 15.50 22.72
C ILE A 662 20.32 14.70 22.07
N GLU A 663 20.47 13.43 22.41
CA GLU A 663 21.46 12.54 21.80
C GLU A 663 21.23 12.40 20.29
N ALA A 664 19.99 12.15 19.87
CA ALA A 664 19.64 12.08 18.44
C ALA A 664 19.96 13.38 17.69
N ILE A 665 19.80 14.55 18.36
CA ILE A 665 20.18 15.85 17.80
C ILE A 665 21.69 15.94 17.63
N VAL A 666 22.46 15.53 18.63
CA VAL A 666 23.94 15.57 18.61
C VAL A 666 24.49 14.57 17.59
N TYR A 667 23.97 13.35 17.55
CA TYR A 667 24.35 12.35 16.52
C TYR A 667 24.03 12.81 15.10
N SER A 668 23.02 13.65 14.91
CA SER A 668 22.74 14.26 13.59
C SER A 668 23.74 15.35 13.18
N GLY A 669 24.78 15.61 13.97
CA GLY A 669 25.82 16.61 13.71
C GLY A 669 25.51 18.04 14.19
N THR A 670 24.49 18.20 15.06
CA THR A 670 24.15 19.51 15.65
C THR A 670 24.87 19.66 17.00
N ARG A 671 25.68 20.71 17.14
CA ARG A 671 26.30 21.02 18.44
C ARG A 671 25.29 21.65 19.36
N LEU A 672 25.22 21.15 20.59
CA LEU A 672 24.44 21.71 21.66
C LEU A 672 25.39 22.12 22.82
N ASN A 673 25.13 23.24 23.43
CA ASN A 673 25.90 23.65 24.59
C ASN A 673 25.10 23.40 25.87
N LEU A 674 25.45 22.32 26.58
CA LEU A 674 24.86 21.96 27.89
C LEU A 674 25.72 22.35 29.07
N ASP A 675 26.83 23.07 28.88
CA ASP A 675 27.76 23.44 29.99
C ASP A 675 27.03 24.12 31.13
N TYR A 676 26.08 25.00 30.81
CA TYR A 676 25.31 25.74 31.84
C TYR A 676 24.50 24.83 32.78
N TYR A 677 24.11 23.63 32.28
CA TYR A 677 23.36 22.66 33.08
C TYR A 677 24.31 21.70 33.79
N ILE A 678 25.35 21.23 33.09
CA ILE A 678 26.38 20.32 33.62
C ILE A 678 27.11 20.97 34.80
N GLU A 679 27.57 22.23 34.67
CA GLU A 679 28.23 23.00 35.75
C GLU A 679 27.35 23.21 36.98
N GLN A 680 26.03 23.12 36.88
CA GLN A 680 25.10 23.24 37.99
C GLN A 680 24.75 21.93 38.68
N THR A 681 24.90 20.79 37.94
CA THR A 681 24.39 19.49 38.40
C THR A 681 25.49 18.46 38.65
N ILE A 682 26.70 18.65 38.13
CA ILE A 682 27.80 17.68 38.22
C ILE A 682 29.05 18.44 38.71
N ASP A 683 29.79 17.86 39.64
CA ASP A 683 31.05 18.41 40.12
C ASP A 683 32.13 18.40 39.02
N ASP A 684 32.93 19.47 38.94
CA ASP A 684 33.95 19.64 37.88
C ASP A 684 34.93 18.47 37.82
N ASP A 685 35.34 17.90 38.95
CA ASP A 685 36.23 16.75 39.02
C ASP A 685 35.60 15.50 38.37
N VAL A 686 34.29 15.28 38.58
CA VAL A 686 33.50 14.18 37.94
C VAL A 686 33.38 14.38 36.45
N VAL A 687 33.12 15.61 36.00
CA VAL A 687 33.05 15.95 34.58
C VAL A 687 34.39 15.64 33.88
N ASP A 688 35.50 16.04 34.48
CA ASP A 688 36.83 15.84 33.92
C ASP A 688 37.18 14.34 33.85
N GLU A 689 36.90 13.55 34.89
CA GLU A 689 37.15 12.11 34.90
C GLU A 689 36.33 11.35 33.83
N ILE A 690 35.02 11.60 33.72
CA ILE A 690 34.19 10.96 32.70
C ILE A 690 34.58 11.42 31.28
N PHE A 691 34.93 12.72 31.14
CA PHE A 691 35.37 13.24 29.82
C PHE A 691 36.71 12.64 29.40
N GLU A 692 37.66 12.46 30.33
CA GLU A 692 38.94 11.78 30.09
C GLU A 692 38.76 10.32 29.75
N TYR A 693 37.84 9.60 30.41
CA TYR A 693 37.46 8.24 30.05
C TYR A 693 36.99 8.13 28.57
N PHE A 694 36.04 8.97 28.13
CA PHE A 694 35.58 8.97 26.74
C PHE A 694 36.67 9.37 25.73
N ARG A 695 37.63 10.21 26.14
CA ARG A 695 38.72 10.65 25.29
C ARG A 695 39.80 9.60 25.13
N ASP A 696 40.19 8.92 26.18
CA ASP A 696 41.44 8.15 26.25
C ASP A 696 41.21 6.64 26.45
N GLU A 697 40.15 6.19 27.11
CA GLU A 697 39.94 4.79 27.51
C GLU A 697 38.80 4.09 26.77
N ALA A 698 37.69 4.79 26.48
CA ALA A 698 36.50 4.18 25.90
C ALA A 698 36.77 3.52 24.53
N GLU A 699 36.40 2.26 24.39
CA GLU A 699 36.49 1.53 23.13
C GLU A 699 35.30 1.80 22.21
N SER A 700 34.17 2.26 22.74
CA SER A 700 32.94 2.59 22.01
C SER A 700 32.22 3.77 22.68
N ASP A 701 31.16 4.28 22.01
CA ASP A 701 30.27 5.31 22.55
C ASP A 701 29.09 4.73 23.34
N SER A 702 29.08 3.44 23.65
CA SER A 702 28.02 2.76 24.38
C SER A 702 27.93 3.23 25.82
N LEU A 703 26.75 3.73 26.22
CA LEU A 703 26.46 4.11 27.61
C LEU A 703 26.61 2.91 28.55
N ALA A 704 26.09 1.75 28.14
CA ALA A 704 26.17 0.54 28.96
C ALA A 704 27.61 0.09 29.21
N ALA A 705 28.50 0.19 28.19
CA ALA A 705 29.92 -0.14 28.34
C ALA A 705 30.60 0.89 29.29
N ALA A 706 30.30 2.17 29.11
CA ALA A 706 30.86 3.21 29.99
C ALA A 706 30.43 3.03 31.48
N MET A 707 29.18 2.65 31.71
CA MET A 707 28.68 2.35 33.05
C MET A 707 29.32 1.12 33.70
N GLU A 708 29.66 0.11 32.84
CA GLU A 708 30.39 -1.09 33.30
C GLU A 708 31.85 -0.76 33.68
N ASP A 709 32.52 0.05 32.86
CA ASP A 709 33.94 0.40 33.03
C ASP A 709 34.16 1.40 34.18
N LEU A 710 33.30 2.44 34.27
CA LEU A 710 33.39 3.48 35.30
C LEU A 710 32.89 2.99 36.67
N GLY A 711 32.08 1.94 36.70
CA GLY A 711 31.55 1.34 37.94
C GLY A 711 30.41 2.11 38.57
N SER A 712 30.11 1.79 39.86
CA SER A 712 28.94 2.31 40.58
C SER A 712 29.19 3.69 41.25
N ASP A 713 30.31 4.33 41.02
CA ASP A 713 30.68 5.59 41.65
C ASP A 713 30.08 6.80 40.88
N TYR A 714 29.54 6.57 39.69
CA TYR A 714 28.91 7.60 38.84
C TYR A 714 27.45 7.29 38.57
N ASP A 715 26.61 8.34 38.51
CA ASP A 715 25.20 8.19 38.09
C ASP A 715 25.10 8.10 36.55
N GLU A 716 24.18 7.29 36.08
CA GLU A 716 23.90 7.14 34.66
C GLU A 716 23.61 8.47 33.95
N LEU A 717 22.90 9.38 34.63
CA LEU A 717 22.62 10.73 34.13
C LEU A 717 23.89 11.55 33.94
N GLU A 718 24.84 11.47 34.89
CA GLU A 718 26.13 12.17 34.82
C GLU A 718 26.95 11.67 33.63
N VAL A 719 27.10 10.37 33.51
CA VAL A 719 27.84 9.75 32.40
C VAL A 719 27.22 10.13 31.06
N ARG A 720 25.91 10.14 30.99
CA ARG A 720 25.17 10.47 29.78
C ARG A 720 25.34 11.94 29.37
N LEU A 721 25.23 12.87 30.30
CA LEU A 721 25.39 14.30 30.01
C LEU A 721 26.83 14.64 29.60
N VAL A 722 27.84 14.08 30.29
CA VAL A 722 29.23 14.30 29.90
C VAL A 722 29.60 13.64 28.58
N ARG A 723 29.00 12.48 28.27
CA ARG A 723 29.11 11.87 26.94
C ARG A 723 28.56 12.78 25.84
N ILE A 724 27.38 13.38 26.05
CA ILE A 724 26.79 14.34 25.11
C ILE A 724 27.73 15.54 24.89
N LYS A 725 28.28 16.10 25.99
CA LYS A 725 29.27 17.18 25.92
C LYS A 725 30.51 16.78 25.13
N PHE A 726 31.07 15.60 25.39
CA PHE A 726 32.22 15.07 24.68
C PHE A 726 31.91 14.93 23.16
N LEU A 727 30.77 14.37 22.78
CA LEU A 727 30.37 14.25 21.39
C LEU A 727 30.19 15.62 20.71
N CYS A 728 29.68 16.60 21.39
CA CYS A 728 29.54 17.96 20.87
C CYS A 728 30.88 18.66 20.64
N GLU A 729 31.85 18.48 21.53
CA GLU A 729 33.14 19.16 21.43
C GLU A 729 34.15 18.46 20.53
N VAL A 730 34.17 17.13 20.57
CA VAL A 730 35.21 16.33 19.92
C VAL A 730 34.75 15.75 18.59
N ALA A 731 33.53 15.26 18.51
CA ALA A 731 33.04 14.57 17.31
C ALA A 731 32.35 15.50 16.29
N ASN A 732 31.62 16.53 16.73
CA ASN A 732 30.88 17.49 15.89
C ASN A 732 31.64 18.87 15.70
#